data_110a3b8dd695614982177cafbda3071f
#
_entry.id   110a3b8dd695614982177cafbda3071f
#
_cell.length_a   1.000
_cell.length_b   1.000
_cell.length_c   1.000
_cell.angle_alpha   90.00
_cell.angle_beta   90.00
_cell.angle_gamma   90.00
#
_symmetry.space_group_name_H-M   'P 1'
#
loop_
_entity.id
_entity.type
_entity.pdbx_description
1 polymer ?
#
loop_
_entity_poly.entity_id
_entity_poly.type
_entity_poly.pdbx_seq_one_letter_code
_entity_poly.pdbx_strand_id
1 'polypeptide(L)'
;FTGGEAVQGGFAQTRGVRNYVGQFEEYVRWTKAGNENGRQRYTINTGKAGQTLKDVVDNYQTLVADYSPKAAAYLVGKEDYQAGEAGIASFQDSLRQFINLSLGLKENGKGFAVIQKPFAVKDDAVNATIMLYCKAVDEVVKEYEDESEKLDRIVVVDHFAQTNQDDFKNNKLKDGQTLNAAGHFEIGKQFSAATIKTTDSYPGNGVTLNLKEEEQPDVYLNVLPVVTAENAGLHVQIPETNETSWRYELSIGDKKITGSADGNTFTITGAESGKEYLFKCISSDGTTQLQTVTGKTEAGNVGIAYGQTLDEKQKVLSEKLKEKDKMTWLFMGDSITHAALWTKGYDGIAQTFEKYLKDEMGRASDTVINTAVSGATTTSTLNNIEQRLEKYTPDVVSIMLGTNDAATGGLTADIYKKNLETIIEKIRNKNKDAVIILRTPTPMWNTGSREANIPQYIAKMKQVADEQNLIYIDQYTELQKAFNDYGWLKKDTVLFGNNLHPGANGHLLMTRHFLKGCGLWKEDSAIANLFYEMPINEKTSEITPEVIKTPNRIGVSLEKLKEDSKSQIGAVHLKAVSKASGQTYETDAEAGEKLIVLKNLPENQKYEVEVSAWLKDRAEKTVFQKQEIELNNTLEEAFDICLSDEKVENLNEGTTVGTFTVNEMAPEGNYVFSLCTGEGDTHNPYFAIENGVLKTAKKLEEGKTYQVAISGISEKLASETEVTDSGIVGMD
;
A
#
# COMPACT_ATOMS: atom_id res chain seq x y z
N PHE A 1 18.09 -0.52 17.54
CA PHE A 1 17.41 -1.66 18.17
C PHE A 1 18.23 -2.93 17.93
N THR A 2 18.45 -3.68 18.97
CA THR A 2 19.20 -4.93 18.92
C THR A 2 18.59 -5.94 19.89
N GLY A 3 18.81 -7.24 19.68
CA GLY A 3 18.23 -8.35 20.44
C GLY A 3 17.96 -9.55 19.57
N GLY A 4 17.20 -10.52 20.09
CA GLY A 4 16.90 -11.79 19.44
C GLY A 4 15.76 -11.73 18.41
N GLU A 5 15.05 -12.84 18.29
CA GLU A 5 14.00 -13.09 17.30
C GLU A 5 12.88 -12.05 17.32
N ALA A 6 12.42 -11.61 18.50
CA ALA A 6 11.36 -10.63 18.63
C ALA A 6 11.75 -9.25 18.03
N VAL A 7 13.03 -8.88 18.08
CA VAL A 7 13.54 -7.64 17.47
C VAL A 7 13.70 -7.78 15.97
N GLN A 8 14.13 -8.95 15.50
CA GLN A 8 14.21 -9.25 14.08
C GLN A 8 12.84 -9.10 13.42
N GLY A 9 11.78 -9.71 13.95
CA GLY A 9 10.40 -9.55 13.51
C GLY A 9 10.17 -9.96 12.05
N GLY A 10 10.37 -11.21 11.73
CA GLY A 10 10.22 -11.77 10.38
C GLY A 10 8.77 -11.91 9.90
N PHE A 11 8.56 -12.35 8.66
CA PHE A 11 7.22 -12.58 8.07
C PHE A 11 6.39 -13.57 8.87
N ALA A 12 7.01 -14.64 9.39
CA ALA A 12 6.34 -15.65 10.18
C ALA A 12 5.65 -15.07 11.44
N GLN A 13 6.15 -13.99 11.97
CA GLN A 13 5.61 -13.32 13.15
C GLN A 13 4.59 -12.24 12.79
N THR A 14 4.90 -11.42 11.81
CA THR A 14 4.20 -10.16 11.56
C THR A 14 3.25 -10.22 10.37
N ARG A 15 3.31 -11.26 9.56
CA ARG A 15 2.51 -11.39 8.32
C ARG A 15 2.55 -10.13 7.44
N GLY A 16 3.72 -9.46 7.39
CA GLY A 16 3.92 -8.23 6.63
C GLY A 16 3.40 -6.96 7.29
N VAL A 17 2.82 -7.02 8.46
CA VAL A 17 2.65 -5.85 9.33
C VAL A 17 4.01 -5.44 9.86
N ARG A 18 4.26 -4.14 10.02
CA ARG A 18 5.51 -3.66 10.59
C ARG A 18 5.76 -4.29 11.95
N ASN A 19 6.98 -4.77 12.18
CA ASN A 19 7.38 -5.15 13.53
C ASN A 19 7.42 -3.93 14.45
N TYR A 20 7.56 -4.12 15.75
CA TYR A 20 7.49 -3.03 16.71
C TYR A 20 8.55 -1.92 16.50
N VAL A 21 9.71 -2.27 15.93
CA VAL A 21 10.77 -1.31 15.59
C VAL A 21 10.33 -0.40 14.44
N GLY A 22 9.77 -0.97 13.37
CA GLY A 22 9.23 -0.22 12.23
C GLY A 22 8.02 0.63 12.61
N GLN A 23 7.19 0.15 13.53
CA GLN A 23 6.07 0.92 14.07
C GLN A 23 6.55 2.12 14.89
N PHE A 24 7.53 1.92 15.76
CA PHE A 24 8.15 3.02 16.52
C PHE A 24 8.79 4.05 15.60
N GLU A 25 9.46 3.62 14.52
CA GLU A 25 10.03 4.53 13.52
C GLU A 25 8.95 5.42 12.91
N GLU A 26 7.87 4.84 12.43
CA GLU A 26 6.76 5.60 11.85
C GLU A 26 6.21 6.62 12.84
N TYR A 27 5.99 6.19 14.09
CA TYR A 27 5.52 7.05 15.15
C TYR A 27 6.46 8.24 15.41
N VAL A 28 7.75 7.98 15.60
CA VAL A 28 8.76 9.03 15.86
C VAL A 28 8.87 10.00 14.69
N ARG A 29 8.79 9.52 13.47
CA ARG A 29 8.95 10.35 12.27
C ARG A 29 7.71 11.19 11.97
N TRP A 30 6.52 10.72 12.35
CA TRP A 30 5.27 11.44 12.09
C TRP A 30 4.76 12.25 13.26
N THR A 31 4.60 11.67 14.43
CA THR A 31 4.04 12.35 15.61
C THR A 31 4.96 13.41 16.20
N LYS A 32 6.25 13.21 16.10
CA LYS A 32 7.26 14.17 16.59
C LYS A 32 7.88 15.01 15.46
N ALA A 33 7.39 14.88 14.27
CA ALA A 33 7.93 15.51 13.08
C ALA A 33 7.25 16.83 12.76
N GLY A 34 7.16 17.75 13.69
CA GLY A 34 6.64 19.09 13.37
C GLY A 34 7.38 19.79 12.21
N ASN A 35 8.54 19.30 11.83
CA ASN A 35 9.35 19.82 10.75
C ASN A 35 10.24 18.72 10.13
N GLU A 36 11.03 19.04 9.11
CA GLU A 36 11.96 18.12 8.44
C GLU A 36 12.94 17.46 9.41
N ASN A 37 13.42 18.17 10.42
CA ASN A 37 14.35 17.61 11.41
C ASN A 37 13.75 16.45 12.21
N GLY A 38 12.48 16.51 12.52
CA GLY A 38 11.77 15.36 13.13
C GLY A 38 11.69 14.16 12.20
N ARG A 39 11.43 14.38 10.91
CA ARG A 39 11.35 13.33 9.89
C ARG A 39 12.68 12.63 9.62
N GLN A 40 13.80 13.23 9.99
CA GLN A 40 15.15 12.67 9.88
C GLN A 40 15.58 11.85 11.11
N ARG A 41 14.66 11.36 11.91
CA ARG A 41 14.90 10.39 12.98
C ARG A 41 14.70 8.99 12.41
N TYR A 42 15.78 8.25 12.27
CA TYR A 42 15.75 6.90 11.71
C TYR A 42 15.91 5.87 12.80
N THR A 43 15.31 4.70 12.62
CA THR A 43 15.59 3.52 13.42
C THR A 43 16.42 2.54 12.60
N ILE A 44 17.29 1.82 13.27
CA ILE A 44 18.13 0.78 12.67
C ILE A 44 17.89 -0.48 13.48
N ASN A 45 17.50 -1.56 12.79
CA ASN A 45 17.23 -2.85 13.39
C ASN A 45 18.38 -3.81 13.11
N THR A 46 19.18 -4.10 14.13
CA THR A 46 20.24 -5.10 14.08
C THR A 46 19.90 -6.37 14.85
N GLY A 47 18.61 -6.55 15.19
CA GLY A 47 18.12 -7.76 15.83
C GLY A 47 18.24 -8.98 14.93
N LYS A 48 18.59 -10.10 15.53
CA LYS A 48 18.82 -11.38 14.86
C LYS A 48 18.37 -12.53 15.74
N ALA A 49 17.62 -13.47 15.20
CA ALA A 49 17.23 -14.69 15.91
C ALA A 49 18.48 -15.43 16.45
N GLY A 50 18.40 -15.90 17.68
CA GLY A 50 19.52 -16.52 18.38
C GLY A 50 20.50 -15.55 19.04
N GLN A 51 20.35 -14.24 18.89
CA GLN A 51 21.28 -13.24 19.43
C GLN A 51 20.98 -12.92 20.89
N THR A 52 21.95 -13.18 21.78
CA THR A 52 21.91 -12.85 23.21
C THR A 52 22.44 -11.43 23.46
N LEU A 53 22.24 -10.91 24.67
CA LEU A 53 22.86 -9.66 25.11
C LEU A 53 24.39 -9.73 25.07
N LYS A 54 24.96 -10.88 25.41
CA LYS A 54 26.41 -11.10 25.34
C LYS A 54 26.92 -10.93 23.90
N ASP A 55 26.23 -11.52 22.91
CA ASP A 55 26.61 -11.39 21.51
C ASP A 55 26.56 -9.92 21.05
N VAL A 56 25.57 -9.16 21.53
CA VAL A 56 25.45 -7.74 21.24
C VAL A 56 26.63 -6.96 21.82
N VAL A 57 27.01 -7.23 23.07
CA VAL A 57 28.13 -6.56 23.71
C VAL A 57 29.47 -6.90 23.05
N ASP A 58 29.69 -8.18 22.76
CA ASP A 58 30.91 -8.64 22.10
C ASP A 58 31.08 -8.03 20.68
N ASN A 59 29.96 -7.71 20.02
CA ASN A 59 29.93 -7.12 18.68
C ASN A 59 29.38 -5.68 18.67
N TYR A 60 29.44 -4.98 19.80
CA TYR A 60 28.78 -3.68 19.99
C TYR A 60 29.21 -2.64 18.95
N GLN A 61 30.50 -2.64 18.57
CA GLN A 61 31.00 -1.72 17.56
C GLN A 61 30.23 -1.84 16.24
N THR A 62 30.11 -3.04 15.72
CA THR A 62 29.51 -3.29 14.40
C THR A 62 27.98 -3.35 14.42
N LEU A 63 27.37 -3.67 15.57
CA LEU A 63 25.91 -3.75 15.70
C LEU A 63 25.28 -2.41 16.11
N VAL A 64 26.03 -1.54 16.76
CA VAL A 64 25.50 -0.30 17.35
C VAL A 64 26.35 0.93 17.01
N ALA A 65 27.64 0.94 17.41
CA ALA A 65 28.44 2.18 17.39
C ALA A 65 28.74 2.71 15.99
N ASP A 66 28.95 1.83 15.00
CA ASP A 66 29.22 2.20 13.61
C ASP A 66 28.11 3.05 12.97
N TYR A 67 26.89 2.98 13.50
CA TYR A 67 25.75 3.78 13.04
C TYR A 67 25.60 5.12 13.76
N SER A 68 26.49 5.42 14.72
CA SER A 68 26.48 6.66 15.52
C SER A 68 25.09 7.02 16.07
N PRO A 69 24.37 6.11 16.74
CA PRO A 69 23.02 6.37 17.21
C PRO A 69 23.01 7.31 18.41
N LYS A 70 21.85 7.92 18.68
CA LYS A 70 21.59 8.67 19.90
C LYS A 70 21.24 7.77 21.09
N ALA A 71 20.61 6.65 20.83
CA ALA A 71 20.20 5.67 21.82
C ALA A 71 20.39 4.27 21.27
N ALA A 72 20.80 3.35 22.12
CA ALA A 72 20.77 1.91 21.85
C ALA A 72 19.64 1.27 22.68
N ALA A 73 18.82 0.45 22.04
CA ALA A 73 17.71 -0.25 22.69
C ALA A 73 17.94 -1.76 22.58
N TYR A 74 17.85 -2.47 23.69
CA TYR A 74 17.94 -3.92 23.78
C TYR A 74 16.64 -4.49 24.37
N LEU A 75 16.05 -5.48 23.69
CA LEU A 75 14.96 -6.29 24.22
C LEU A 75 15.52 -7.61 24.74
N VAL A 76 15.39 -7.86 26.03
CA VAL A 76 15.74 -9.14 26.66
C VAL A 76 14.78 -10.20 26.10
N GLY A 77 15.33 -11.18 25.41
CA GLY A 77 14.59 -12.19 24.65
C GLY A 77 14.70 -13.59 25.24
N LYS A 78 14.06 -14.56 24.58
CA LYS A 78 14.17 -15.97 24.95
C LYS A 78 15.62 -16.47 24.90
N GLU A 79 16.40 -15.88 24.03
CA GLU A 79 17.81 -16.17 23.83
C GLU A 79 18.63 -15.96 25.12
N ASP A 80 18.22 -14.98 25.95
CA ASP A 80 18.85 -14.73 27.24
C ASP A 80 18.28 -15.64 28.35
N TYR A 81 16.94 -15.63 28.53
CA TYR A 81 16.35 -16.29 29.70
C TYR A 81 16.25 -17.83 29.57
N GLN A 82 16.43 -18.39 28.37
CA GLN A 82 16.55 -19.88 28.22
C GLN A 82 17.74 -20.47 28.97
N ALA A 83 18.74 -19.66 29.32
CA ALA A 83 19.86 -20.10 30.16
C ALA A 83 19.45 -20.34 31.63
N GLY A 84 18.21 -20.00 32.00
CA GLY A 84 17.68 -20.18 33.35
C GLY A 84 18.40 -19.34 34.40
N GLU A 85 18.31 -19.75 35.68
CA GLU A 85 18.94 -19.06 36.80
C GLU A 85 20.47 -19.00 36.68
N ALA A 86 21.08 -20.04 36.11
CA ALA A 86 22.53 -20.12 35.92
C ALA A 86 23.07 -19.01 34.97
N GLY A 87 22.24 -18.50 34.08
CA GLY A 87 22.61 -17.43 33.12
C GLY A 87 22.62 -16.02 33.71
N ILE A 88 21.99 -15.80 34.87
CA ILE A 88 21.72 -14.44 35.40
C ILE A 88 23.00 -13.62 35.63
N ALA A 89 24.02 -14.22 36.27
CA ALA A 89 25.27 -13.49 36.54
C ALA A 89 25.94 -12.99 35.25
N SER A 90 26.04 -13.83 34.25
CA SER A 90 26.61 -13.46 32.92
C SER A 90 25.75 -12.43 32.20
N PHE A 91 24.43 -12.54 32.33
CA PHE A 91 23.49 -11.55 31.76
C PHE A 91 23.67 -10.18 32.43
N GLN A 92 23.77 -10.12 33.76
CA GLN A 92 23.98 -8.87 34.50
C GLN A 92 25.31 -8.21 34.12
N ASP A 93 26.39 -9.00 33.96
CA ASP A 93 27.68 -8.47 33.50
C ASP A 93 27.60 -7.88 32.08
N SER A 94 26.92 -8.56 31.18
CA SER A 94 26.65 -8.07 29.81
C SER A 94 25.77 -6.81 29.83
N LEU A 95 24.80 -6.76 30.73
CA LEU A 95 23.90 -5.59 30.85
C LEU A 95 24.64 -4.34 31.34
N ARG A 96 25.55 -4.47 32.32
CA ARG A 96 26.41 -3.37 32.75
C ARG A 96 27.26 -2.84 31.61
N GLN A 97 27.85 -3.75 30.83
CA GLN A 97 28.65 -3.38 29.68
C GLN A 97 27.81 -2.67 28.61
N PHE A 98 26.62 -3.22 28.28
CA PHE A 98 25.72 -2.59 27.32
C PHE A 98 25.31 -1.18 27.73
N ILE A 99 24.93 -0.98 29.01
CA ILE A 99 24.58 0.32 29.55
C ILE A 99 25.75 1.30 29.40
N ASN A 100 26.95 0.94 29.86
CA ASN A 100 28.11 1.82 29.83
C ASN A 100 28.52 2.19 28.40
N LEU A 101 28.52 1.24 27.48
CA LEU A 101 28.78 1.48 26.05
C LEU A 101 27.72 2.40 25.43
N SER A 102 26.46 2.20 25.78
CA SER A 102 25.35 3.02 25.26
C SER A 102 25.36 4.46 25.78
N LEU A 103 25.71 4.65 27.05
CA LEU A 103 25.86 5.98 27.66
C LEU A 103 27.03 6.74 27.04
N GLY A 104 28.07 6.01 26.56
CA GLY A 104 29.24 6.57 25.87
C GLY A 104 29.03 6.93 24.40
N LEU A 105 27.86 6.61 23.81
CA LEU A 105 27.55 6.96 22.42
C LEU A 105 27.57 8.47 22.18
N LYS A 106 27.86 8.88 20.93
CA LYS A 106 28.11 10.25 20.48
C LYS A 106 29.44 10.85 20.90
N GLU A 107 29.88 11.87 20.16
CA GLU A 107 31.14 12.59 20.35
C GLU A 107 31.32 13.17 21.77
N ASN A 108 30.21 13.42 22.49
CA ASN A 108 30.23 13.99 23.84
C ASN A 108 29.85 13.00 24.95
N GLY A 109 29.76 11.70 24.63
CA GLY A 109 29.40 10.68 25.62
C GLY A 109 28.02 10.82 26.25
N LYS A 110 27.06 11.47 25.54
CA LYS A 110 25.68 11.68 26.02
C LYS A 110 24.66 10.79 25.30
N GLY A 111 24.97 9.53 25.07
CA GLY A 111 24.06 8.53 24.56
C GLY A 111 23.02 8.09 25.61
N PHE A 112 22.05 7.31 25.18
CA PHE A 112 21.02 6.73 26.00
C PHE A 112 21.04 5.21 25.89
N ALA A 113 20.84 4.53 27.03
CA ALA A 113 20.58 3.09 27.09
C ALA A 113 19.09 2.86 27.30
N VAL A 114 18.44 2.07 26.47
CA VAL A 114 17.05 1.66 26.62
C VAL A 114 17.01 0.14 26.80
N ILE A 115 16.61 -0.29 27.98
CA ILE A 115 16.50 -1.69 28.34
C ILE A 115 15.02 -2.07 28.34
N GLN A 116 14.66 -3.06 27.54
CA GLN A 116 13.32 -3.59 27.48
C GLN A 116 13.30 -4.94 28.21
N LYS A 117 12.55 -5.02 29.32
CA LYS A 117 12.29 -6.30 29.99
C LYS A 117 11.50 -7.20 29.03
N PRO A 118 11.60 -8.53 29.14
CA PRO A 118 10.84 -9.44 28.30
C PRO A 118 9.33 -9.17 28.37
N PHE A 119 8.57 -9.62 27.41
CA PHE A 119 7.13 -9.77 27.51
C PHE A 119 6.75 -11.13 28.10
N ALA A 120 5.53 -11.23 28.67
CA ALA A 120 5.03 -12.48 29.25
C ALA A 120 4.66 -13.48 28.13
N VAL A 121 4.86 -14.77 28.42
CA VAL A 121 4.50 -15.88 27.54
C VAL A 121 3.36 -16.71 28.15
N LYS A 122 2.82 -17.67 27.40
CA LYS A 122 1.70 -18.50 27.86
C LYS A 122 2.10 -19.47 28.97
N ASP A 123 3.35 -19.94 28.98
CA ASP A 123 3.88 -20.91 29.95
C ASP A 123 4.30 -20.21 31.26
N ASP A 124 3.65 -20.53 32.36
CA ASP A 124 3.91 -19.92 33.66
C ASP A 124 5.29 -20.33 34.26
N ALA A 125 5.83 -21.50 33.90
CA ALA A 125 7.17 -21.87 34.31
C ALA A 125 8.24 -21.03 33.61
N VAL A 126 8.02 -20.73 32.33
CA VAL A 126 8.86 -19.79 31.59
C VAL A 126 8.72 -18.37 32.15
N ASN A 127 7.50 -17.94 32.49
CA ASN A 127 7.27 -16.64 33.13
C ASN A 127 7.99 -16.51 34.49
N ALA A 128 8.07 -17.57 35.26
CA ALA A 128 8.86 -17.57 36.50
C ALA A 128 10.35 -17.30 36.24
N THR A 129 10.92 -17.87 35.17
CA THR A 129 12.29 -17.57 34.73
C THR A 129 12.43 -16.15 34.23
N ILE A 130 11.48 -15.67 33.41
CA ILE A 130 11.43 -14.27 32.92
C ILE A 130 11.47 -13.29 34.09
N MET A 131 10.72 -13.54 35.17
CA MET A 131 10.72 -12.70 36.36
C MET A 131 12.10 -12.57 37.00
N LEU A 132 12.93 -13.63 36.98
CA LEU A 132 14.31 -13.57 37.48
C LEU A 132 15.16 -12.60 36.64
N TYR A 133 15.00 -12.60 35.32
CA TYR A 133 15.69 -11.68 34.42
C TYR A 133 15.14 -10.24 34.54
N CYS A 134 13.85 -10.05 34.75
CA CYS A 134 13.28 -8.74 35.07
C CYS A 134 13.91 -8.17 36.36
N LYS A 135 14.03 -8.99 37.40
CA LYS A 135 14.69 -8.60 38.65
C LYS A 135 16.17 -8.29 38.43
N ALA A 136 16.88 -9.09 37.64
CA ALA A 136 18.27 -8.86 37.30
C ALA A 136 18.49 -7.50 36.58
N VAL A 137 17.55 -7.09 35.70
CA VAL A 137 17.55 -5.75 35.11
C VAL A 137 17.42 -4.67 36.17
N ASP A 138 16.46 -4.81 37.10
CA ASP A 138 16.25 -3.81 38.17
C ASP A 138 17.46 -3.69 39.10
N GLU A 139 18.09 -4.82 39.45
CA GLU A 139 19.28 -4.83 40.29
C GLU A 139 20.45 -4.10 39.63
N VAL A 140 20.71 -4.32 38.33
CA VAL A 140 21.78 -3.63 37.61
C VAL A 140 21.49 -2.15 37.45
N VAL A 141 20.24 -1.76 37.13
CA VAL A 141 19.86 -0.34 36.97
C VAL A 141 20.00 0.38 38.30
N LYS A 142 19.68 -0.28 39.42
CA LYS A 142 19.83 0.27 40.75
C LYS A 142 21.27 0.65 41.10
N GLU A 143 22.27 0.00 40.53
CA GLU A 143 23.69 0.35 40.73
C GLU A 143 24.03 1.78 40.31
N TYR A 144 23.19 2.41 39.48
CA TYR A 144 23.34 3.79 39.01
C TYR A 144 22.55 4.82 39.81
N GLU A 145 21.87 4.45 40.91
CA GLU A 145 21.03 5.38 41.72
C GLU A 145 21.83 6.58 42.24
N ASP A 146 23.09 6.39 42.59
CA ASP A 146 23.97 7.49 43.09
C ASP A 146 24.57 8.32 41.93
N GLU A 147 24.35 7.97 40.68
CA GLU A 147 24.86 8.63 39.49
C GLU A 147 23.71 9.26 38.65
N SER A 148 23.04 10.26 39.18
CA SER A 148 21.80 10.83 38.62
C SER A 148 21.93 11.22 37.14
N GLU A 149 23.08 11.78 36.70
CA GLU A 149 23.31 12.14 35.31
C GLU A 149 23.34 10.91 34.38
N LYS A 150 23.79 9.76 34.84
CA LYS A 150 23.74 8.51 34.11
C LYS A 150 22.34 7.89 34.16
N LEU A 151 21.75 7.86 35.35
CA LEU A 151 20.42 7.29 35.56
C LEU A 151 19.35 7.96 34.68
N ASP A 152 19.39 9.29 34.54
CA ASP A 152 18.50 10.06 33.65
C ASP A 152 18.58 9.65 32.16
N ARG A 153 19.63 8.91 31.80
CA ARG A 153 19.85 8.43 30.44
C ARG A 153 19.69 6.92 30.28
N ILE A 154 19.27 6.25 31.35
CA ILE A 154 18.87 4.83 31.34
C ILE A 154 17.34 4.77 31.37
N VAL A 155 16.73 4.19 30.34
CA VAL A 155 15.29 4.00 30.23
C VAL A 155 14.97 2.52 30.33
N VAL A 156 14.14 2.15 31.30
CA VAL A 156 13.63 0.77 31.41
C VAL A 156 12.18 0.73 30.93
N VAL A 157 11.90 -0.18 29.99
CA VAL A 157 10.55 -0.46 29.52
C VAL A 157 10.14 -1.84 30.07
N ASP A 158 9.16 -1.83 30.98
CA ASP A 158 8.69 -3.05 31.63
C ASP A 158 7.54 -3.67 30.83
N HIS A 159 7.87 -4.45 29.81
CA HIS A 159 6.86 -5.17 29.04
C HIS A 159 6.21 -6.28 29.86
N PHE A 160 6.96 -6.96 30.75
CA PHE A 160 6.41 -8.07 31.51
C PHE A 160 5.24 -7.62 32.40
N ALA A 161 5.40 -6.52 33.11
CA ALA A 161 4.34 -6.00 33.96
C ALA A 161 3.06 -5.63 33.18
N GLN A 162 3.20 -5.22 31.92
CA GLN A 162 2.09 -4.79 31.07
C GLN A 162 1.45 -5.94 30.28
N THR A 163 2.17 -7.05 30.06
CA THR A 163 1.73 -8.16 29.21
C THR A 163 1.38 -9.43 29.98
N ASN A 164 1.66 -9.49 31.30
CA ASN A 164 1.36 -10.66 32.14
C ASN A 164 -0.13 -10.75 32.49
N GLN A 165 -0.97 -10.85 31.48
CA GLN A 165 -2.42 -10.95 31.54
C GLN A 165 -2.93 -11.90 30.43
N ASP A 166 -4.10 -12.49 30.66
CA ASP A 166 -4.66 -13.54 29.79
C ASP A 166 -4.89 -13.06 28.36
N ASP A 167 -5.34 -11.83 28.18
CA ASP A 167 -5.57 -11.28 26.83
C ASP A 167 -4.29 -11.28 26.01
N PHE A 168 -3.18 -10.80 26.56
CA PHE A 168 -1.91 -10.81 25.84
C PHE A 168 -1.41 -12.24 25.56
N LYS A 169 -1.41 -13.08 26.59
CA LYS A 169 -0.91 -14.47 26.50
C LYS A 169 -1.67 -15.33 25.48
N ASN A 170 -2.97 -15.10 25.33
CA ASN A 170 -3.82 -15.87 24.44
C ASN A 170 -3.92 -15.26 23.02
N ASN A 171 -3.82 -13.92 22.90
CA ASN A 171 -4.25 -13.21 21.69
C ASN A 171 -3.09 -12.46 20.98
N LYS A 172 -1.95 -12.27 21.63
CA LYS A 172 -0.81 -11.50 21.10
C LYS A 172 0.42 -12.35 20.78
N LEU A 173 0.29 -13.66 20.93
CA LEU A 173 1.35 -14.62 20.70
C LEU A 173 0.90 -15.67 19.66
N LYS A 174 1.76 -15.99 18.70
CA LYS A 174 1.49 -16.96 17.64
C LYS A 174 1.44 -18.40 18.18
N ASP A 175 2.41 -18.76 19.02
CA ASP A 175 2.66 -20.12 19.56
C ASP A 175 2.70 -20.15 21.10
N GLY A 176 2.17 -19.13 21.73
CA GLY A 176 2.27 -18.92 23.17
C GLY A 176 3.62 -18.35 23.64
N GLN A 177 4.58 -18.11 22.76
CA GLN A 177 5.90 -17.58 23.08
C GLN A 177 6.37 -16.46 22.14
N THR A 178 6.05 -16.55 20.87
CA THR A 178 6.51 -15.61 19.83
C THR A 178 5.44 -14.54 19.57
N LEU A 179 5.84 -13.28 19.47
CA LEU A 179 4.91 -12.21 19.14
C LEU A 179 4.24 -12.44 17.77
N ASN A 180 2.94 -12.28 17.70
CA ASN A 180 2.23 -12.11 16.44
C ASN A 180 2.15 -10.62 16.05
N ALA A 181 1.47 -10.27 14.96
CA ALA A 181 1.33 -8.90 14.50
C ALA A 181 0.74 -7.96 15.57
N ALA A 182 -0.29 -8.41 16.29
CA ALA A 182 -0.91 -7.65 17.37
C ALA A 182 0.00 -7.51 18.59
N GLY A 183 0.81 -8.54 18.88
CA GLY A 183 1.85 -8.50 19.91
C GLY A 183 2.93 -7.46 19.59
N HIS A 184 3.42 -7.44 18.37
CA HIS A 184 4.37 -6.42 17.91
C HIS A 184 3.80 -4.99 18.05
N PHE A 185 2.52 -4.83 17.71
CA PHE A 185 1.83 -3.54 17.87
C PHE A 185 1.78 -3.10 19.34
N GLU A 186 1.43 -4.00 20.24
CA GLU A 186 1.34 -3.70 21.68
C GLU A 186 2.71 -3.36 22.27
N ILE A 187 3.74 -4.12 21.96
CA ILE A 187 5.12 -3.84 22.39
C ILE A 187 5.61 -2.50 21.85
N GLY A 188 5.33 -2.19 20.58
CA GLY A 188 5.67 -0.88 19.97
C GLY A 188 4.99 0.30 20.65
N LYS A 189 3.72 0.14 21.03
CA LYS A 189 2.95 1.15 21.78
C LYS A 189 3.55 1.38 23.18
N GLN A 190 3.84 0.31 23.91
CA GLN A 190 4.45 0.40 25.25
C GLN A 190 5.84 1.04 25.18
N PHE A 191 6.66 0.64 24.20
CA PHE A 191 7.97 1.24 23.96
C PHE A 191 7.87 2.75 23.66
N SER A 192 6.93 3.14 22.81
CA SER A 192 6.70 4.55 22.47
C SER A 192 6.25 5.37 23.67
N ALA A 193 5.35 4.86 24.48
CA ALA A 193 4.88 5.51 25.70
C ALA A 193 6.02 5.76 26.71
N ALA A 194 6.89 4.77 26.90
CA ALA A 194 8.01 4.85 27.84
C ALA A 194 9.13 5.78 27.36
N THR A 195 9.43 5.80 26.07
CA THR A 195 10.62 6.48 25.54
C THR A 195 10.36 7.90 25.07
N ILE A 196 9.20 8.20 24.51
CA ILE A 196 8.86 9.52 23.98
C ILE A 196 7.75 10.22 24.76
N LYS A 197 7.28 9.59 25.84
CA LYS A 197 6.35 10.15 26.84
C LYS A 197 5.14 10.82 26.18
N THR A 198 4.45 10.12 25.29
CA THR A 198 3.26 10.61 24.65
C THR A 198 2.15 9.59 24.76
N THR A 199 0.95 10.09 25.03
CA THR A 199 -0.30 9.33 25.07
C THR A 199 -1.07 9.42 23.77
N ASP A 200 -0.53 10.14 22.77
CA ASP A 200 -1.18 10.30 21.49
C ASP A 200 -1.36 8.94 20.81
N SER A 201 -2.52 8.75 20.20
CA SER A 201 -2.82 7.52 19.48
C SER A 201 -1.83 7.31 18.35
N TYR A 202 -1.32 6.11 18.26
CA TYR A 202 -0.43 5.67 17.19
C TYR A 202 -1.25 5.25 15.96
N PRO A 203 -0.80 5.52 14.75
CA PRO A 203 -0.05 6.69 14.30
C PRO A 203 -1.00 7.86 14.08
N GLY A 204 -0.58 9.07 14.43
CA GLY A 204 -1.34 10.28 14.14
C GLY A 204 -1.87 10.30 12.70
N ASN A 205 -3.03 10.96 12.47
CA ASN A 205 -3.77 11.06 11.21
C ASN A 205 -4.72 9.90 10.86
N GLY A 206 -5.30 9.24 11.85
CA GLY A 206 -6.43 8.34 11.64
C GLY A 206 -6.09 6.97 11.03
N VAL A 207 -4.82 6.64 10.91
CA VAL A 207 -4.39 5.26 10.66
C VAL A 207 -4.35 4.53 12.00
N THR A 208 -5.50 4.17 12.50
CA THR A 208 -5.59 3.27 13.64
C THR A 208 -5.49 1.86 13.09
N LEU A 209 -4.39 1.18 13.36
CA LEU A 209 -4.36 -0.27 13.24
C LEU A 209 -5.23 -0.82 14.37
N ASN A 210 -6.54 -0.93 14.14
CA ASN A 210 -7.41 -1.72 14.97
C ASN A 210 -7.11 -3.20 14.70
N LEU A 211 -5.95 -3.65 15.15
CA LEU A 211 -5.63 -5.07 15.16
C LEU A 211 -6.29 -5.70 16.40
N LYS A 212 -7.61 -5.77 16.41
CA LYS A 212 -8.27 -6.82 17.18
C LYS A 212 -7.82 -8.14 16.58
N GLU A 213 -7.70 -9.17 17.38
CA GLU A 213 -7.28 -10.48 16.92
C GLU A 213 -8.17 -11.01 15.79
N GLU A 214 -9.47 -10.72 15.87
CA GLU A 214 -10.49 -11.00 14.86
C GLU A 214 -10.33 -10.17 13.58
N GLU A 215 -9.54 -9.09 13.62
CA GLU A 215 -9.30 -8.13 12.54
C GLU A 215 -7.83 -8.14 12.08
N GLN A 216 -7.04 -9.15 12.45
CA GLN A 216 -5.69 -9.28 11.91
C GLN A 216 -5.81 -9.47 10.40
N PRO A 217 -5.06 -8.65 9.62
CA PRO A 217 -5.11 -8.80 8.19
C PRO A 217 -4.66 -10.21 7.82
N ASP A 218 -5.53 -10.95 7.18
CA ASP A 218 -5.19 -12.24 6.62
C ASP A 218 -4.22 -12.05 5.46
N VAL A 219 -3.30 -12.96 5.34
CA VAL A 219 -2.42 -13.06 4.19
C VAL A 219 -3.12 -13.96 3.18
N TYR A 220 -3.50 -13.40 2.05
CA TYR A 220 -4.23 -14.13 1.02
C TYR A 220 -3.31 -14.77 0.01
N LEU A 221 -3.73 -15.92 -0.50
CA LEU A 221 -3.11 -16.52 -1.65
C LEU A 221 -3.21 -15.58 -2.83
N ASN A 222 -2.08 -15.22 -3.39
CA ASN A 222 -1.98 -14.59 -4.70
C ASN A 222 -1.36 -15.58 -5.67
N VAL A 223 -2.04 -15.81 -6.79
CA VAL A 223 -1.53 -16.69 -7.84
C VAL A 223 -0.75 -15.85 -8.84
N LEU A 224 0.55 -16.13 -8.97
CA LEU A 224 1.36 -15.55 -10.02
C LEU A 224 1.38 -16.50 -11.21
N PRO A 225 0.88 -16.07 -12.38
CA PRO A 225 1.00 -16.87 -13.57
C PRO A 225 2.48 -16.98 -13.97
N VAL A 226 2.99 -18.19 -14.01
CA VAL A 226 4.29 -18.51 -14.58
C VAL A 226 4.04 -19.11 -15.96
N VAL A 227 4.21 -18.30 -16.99
CA VAL A 227 4.12 -18.76 -18.38
C VAL A 227 5.53 -19.03 -18.87
N THR A 228 5.91 -20.29 -18.96
CA THR A 228 7.18 -20.67 -19.60
C THR A 228 6.99 -20.82 -21.12
N ALA A 229 8.05 -20.68 -21.89
CA ALA A 229 8.01 -20.81 -23.34
C ALA A 229 7.54 -22.20 -23.83
N GLU A 230 7.63 -23.22 -23.00
CA GLU A 230 7.31 -24.62 -23.33
C GLU A 230 6.02 -25.11 -22.65
N ASN A 231 5.62 -24.54 -21.51
CA ASN A 231 4.42 -24.94 -20.77
C ASN A 231 3.77 -23.71 -20.13
N ALA A 232 2.64 -23.29 -20.67
CA ALA A 232 1.80 -22.32 -20.00
C ALA A 232 1.29 -22.93 -18.67
N GLY A 233 1.58 -22.28 -17.56
CA GLY A 233 1.22 -22.75 -16.24
C GLY A 233 0.98 -21.61 -15.26
N LEU A 234 0.31 -21.92 -14.17
CA LEU A 234 0.20 -21.05 -13.00
C LEU A 234 1.04 -21.64 -11.87
N HIS A 235 2.01 -20.90 -11.41
CA HIS A 235 2.73 -21.23 -10.19
C HIS A 235 1.93 -20.74 -8.99
N VAL A 236 1.63 -21.63 -8.05
CA VAL A 236 0.84 -21.35 -6.86
C VAL A 236 1.73 -21.52 -5.64
N GLN A 237 1.81 -20.51 -4.83
CA GLN A 237 2.45 -20.58 -3.51
C GLN A 237 1.43 -20.19 -2.45
N ILE A 238 1.19 -21.09 -1.48
CA ILE A 238 0.27 -20.86 -0.38
C ILE A 238 1.09 -20.36 0.80
N PRO A 239 0.75 -19.19 1.37
CA PRO A 239 1.40 -18.68 2.57
C PRO A 239 1.23 -19.65 3.75
N GLU A 240 2.02 -19.49 4.79
CA GLU A 240 2.07 -20.37 5.95
C GLU A 240 0.71 -20.85 6.46
N THR A 241 0.50 -22.13 6.37
CA THR A 241 -0.65 -22.84 6.95
C THR A 241 -0.15 -24.21 7.45
N ASN A 242 -0.91 -24.82 8.35
CA ASN A 242 -0.62 -26.19 8.81
C ASN A 242 -1.08 -27.24 7.80
N GLU A 243 -1.76 -26.80 6.74
CA GLU A 243 -2.25 -27.66 5.68
C GLU A 243 -1.11 -28.00 4.71
N THR A 244 -1.07 -29.26 4.29
CA THR A 244 -0.02 -29.76 3.38
C THR A 244 -0.56 -30.34 2.09
N SER A 245 -1.88 -30.38 1.92
CA SER A 245 -2.50 -30.88 0.68
C SER A 245 -3.76 -30.10 0.30
N TRP A 246 -3.92 -29.85 -0.99
CA TRP A 246 -4.88 -28.91 -1.53
C TRP A 246 -5.67 -29.52 -2.71
N ARG A 247 -6.92 -29.13 -2.84
CA ARG A 247 -7.71 -29.28 -4.06
C ARG A 247 -7.91 -27.92 -4.71
N TYR A 248 -7.75 -27.83 -6.01
CA TYR A 248 -7.88 -26.57 -6.74
C TYR A 248 -8.78 -26.67 -7.95
N GLU A 249 -9.33 -25.54 -8.32
CA GLU A 249 -10.09 -25.29 -9.54
C GLU A 249 -9.57 -24.03 -10.21
N LEU A 250 -9.13 -24.14 -11.45
CA LEU A 250 -8.72 -23.03 -12.29
C LEU A 250 -9.67 -22.94 -13.49
N SER A 251 -10.41 -21.84 -13.59
CA SER A 251 -11.15 -21.47 -14.80
C SER A 251 -10.33 -20.48 -15.59
N ILE A 252 -10.02 -20.76 -16.85
CA ILE A 252 -9.19 -19.92 -17.72
C ILE A 252 -9.71 -19.96 -19.14
N GLY A 253 -10.20 -18.81 -19.65
CA GLY A 253 -10.97 -18.80 -20.90
C GLY A 253 -12.15 -19.77 -20.80
N ASP A 254 -12.31 -20.63 -21.78
CA ASP A 254 -13.36 -21.66 -21.82
C ASP A 254 -12.98 -22.98 -21.11
N LYS A 255 -11.79 -23.02 -20.50
CA LYS A 255 -11.28 -24.24 -19.84
C LYS A 255 -11.48 -24.20 -18.34
N LYS A 256 -11.74 -25.37 -17.78
CA LYS A 256 -11.76 -25.63 -16.35
C LYS A 256 -10.77 -26.74 -16.03
N ILE A 257 -9.78 -26.43 -15.21
CA ILE A 257 -8.74 -27.36 -14.77
C ILE A 257 -8.95 -27.60 -13.28
N THR A 258 -9.10 -28.86 -12.89
CA THR A 258 -9.24 -29.25 -11.48
C THR A 258 -8.15 -30.26 -11.13
N GLY A 259 -7.71 -30.22 -9.88
CA GLY A 259 -6.69 -31.15 -9.42
C GLY A 259 -6.45 -31.08 -7.91
N SER A 260 -5.44 -31.81 -7.49
CA SER A 260 -4.91 -31.75 -6.12
C SER A 260 -3.41 -31.56 -6.17
N ALA A 261 -2.86 -30.98 -5.11
CA ALA A 261 -1.44 -30.77 -4.95
C ALA A 261 -1.04 -31.02 -3.49
N ASP A 262 0.15 -31.56 -3.30
CA ASP A 262 0.78 -31.72 -2.00
C ASP A 262 1.86 -30.64 -1.83
N GLY A 263 1.99 -30.15 -0.61
CA GLY A 263 2.86 -29.04 -0.27
C GLY A 263 2.25 -27.67 -0.59
N ASN A 264 2.92 -26.63 -0.13
CA ASN A 264 2.43 -25.25 -0.24
C ASN A 264 2.91 -24.54 -1.52
N THR A 265 3.59 -25.24 -2.40
CA THR A 265 4.07 -24.73 -3.69
C THR A 265 3.83 -25.76 -4.77
N PHE A 266 3.11 -25.40 -5.82
CA PHE A 266 2.84 -26.29 -6.95
C PHE A 266 2.58 -25.51 -8.24
N THR A 267 2.64 -26.20 -9.37
CA THR A 267 2.38 -25.60 -10.68
C THR A 267 1.19 -26.29 -11.36
N ILE A 268 0.25 -25.48 -11.84
CA ILE A 268 -0.87 -25.96 -12.67
C ILE A 268 -0.48 -25.77 -14.13
N THR A 269 -0.36 -26.86 -14.85
CA THR A 269 -0.03 -26.86 -16.28
C THR A 269 -1.28 -26.75 -17.14
N GLY A 270 -1.11 -26.32 -18.41
CA GLY A 270 -2.19 -26.23 -19.40
C GLY A 270 -2.97 -24.92 -19.37
N ALA A 271 -2.56 -23.94 -18.56
CA ALA A 271 -3.11 -22.60 -18.60
C ALA A 271 -2.69 -21.90 -19.91
N GLU A 272 -3.65 -21.28 -20.60
CA GLU A 272 -3.38 -20.55 -21.83
C GLU A 272 -2.81 -19.16 -21.52
N SER A 273 -1.82 -18.74 -22.31
CA SER A 273 -1.21 -17.42 -22.20
C SER A 273 -2.15 -16.31 -22.67
N GLY A 274 -2.11 -15.15 -22.00
CA GLY A 274 -2.90 -13.98 -22.37
C GLY A 274 -4.40 -14.08 -22.02
N LYS A 275 -4.79 -15.06 -21.20
CA LYS A 275 -6.18 -15.30 -20.80
C LYS A 275 -6.44 -14.87 -19.36
N GLU A 276 -7.64 -14.38 -19.11
CA GLU A 276 -8.14 -14.18 -17.75
C GLU A 276 -8.39 -15.51 -17.06
N TYR A 277 -8.11 -15.57 -15.77
CA TYR A 277 -8.32 -16.76 -14.96
C TYR A 277 -9.01 -16.47 -13.63
N LEU A 278 -9.70 -17.50 -13.14
CA LEU A 278 -10.26 -17.57 -11.79
C LEU A 278 -9.70 -18.82 -11.11
N PHE A 279 -8.98 -18.64 -10.03
CA PHE A 279 -8.39 -19.73 -9.24
C PHE A 279 -9.06 -19.85 -7.88
N LYS A 280 -9.45 -21.08 -7.52
CA LYS A 280 -9.99 -21.44 -6.22
C LYS A 280 -9.19 -22.57 -5.62
N CYS A 281 -8.96 -22.52 -4.32
CA CYS A 281 -8.19 -23.53 -3.60
C CYS A 281 -8.81 -23.79 -2.23
N ILE A 282 -8.92 -25.07 -1.86
CA ILE A 282 -9.41 -25.53 -0.57
C ILE A 282 -8.52 -26.66 -0.06
N SER A 283 -8.28 -26.75 1.24
CA SER A 283 -7.55 -27.87 1.82
C SER A 283 -8.21 -29.21 1.48
N SER A 284 -7.43 -30.28 1.39
CA SER A 284 -7.94 -31.59 0.97
C SER A 284 -9.01 -32.14 1.92
N ASP A 285 -8.96 -31.79 3.19
CA ASP A 285 -9.97 -32.12 4.19
C ASP A 285 -11.23 -31.21 4.13
N GLY A 286 -11.15 -30.10 3.39
CA GLY A 286 -12.24 -29.15 3.22
C GLY A 286 -12.40 -28.14 4.36
N THR A 287 -11.49 -28.10 5.31
CA THR A 287 -11.59 -27.23 6.49
C THR A 287 -11.09 -25.82 6.24
N THR A 288 -10.10 -25.66 5.37
CA THR A 288 -9.49 -24.36 5.03
C THR A 288 -9.76 -24.01 3.58
N GLN A 289 -10.55 -22.99 3.36
CA GLN A 289 -10.79 -22.41 2.03
C GLN A 289 -9.96 -21.13 1.87
N LEU A 290 -9.12 -21.11 0.84
CA LEU A 290 -8.38 -19.92 0.48
C LEU A 290 -9.25 -18.97 -0.36
N GLN A 291 -8.89 -17.70 -0.35
CA GLN A 291 -9.53 -16.68 -1.15
C GLN A 291 -9.46 -17.04 -2.65
N THR A 292 -10.53 -16.76 -3.35
CA THR A 292 -10.57 -16.87 -4.82
C THR A 292 -9.70 -15.78 -5.43
N VAL A 293 -8.80 -16.17 -6.33
CA VAL A 293 -7.89 -15.23 -7.00
C VAL A 293 -8.24 -15.12 -8.47
N THR A 294 -8.33 -13.90 -8.96
CA THR A 294 -8.52 -13.59 -10.39
C THR A 294 -7.30 -12.86 -10.92
N GLY A 295 -6.95 -13.11 -12.17
CA GLY A 295 -5.85 -12.44 -12.83
C GLY A 295 -5.82 -12.77 -14.31
N LYS A 296 -4.75 -12.36 -14.99
CA LYS A 296 -4.53 -12.62 -16.40
C LYS A 296 -3.17 -13.27 -16.59
N THR A 297 -3.13 -14.37 -17.34
CA THR A 297 -1.86 -14.98 -17.71
C THR A 297 -1.15 -14.11 -18.73
N GLU A 298 0.13 -13.87 -18.54
CA GLU A 298 0.91 -13.04 -19.45
C GLU A 298 1.32 -13.82 -20.71
N ALA A 299 1.45 -13.10 -21.84
CA ALA A 299 2.00 -13.64 -23.06
C ALA A 299 3.53 -13.59 -22.99
N GLY A 300 4.18 -14.74 -22.91
CA GLY A 300 5.64 -14.87 -22.89
C GLY A 300 6.22 -15.16 -21.50
N ASN A 301 7.53 -15.35 -21.41
CA ASN A 301 8.27 -15.60 -20.19
C ASN A 301 8.22 -14.39 -19.26
N VAL A 302 7.41 -14.43 -18.24
CA VAL A 302 7.36 -13.40 -17.20
C VAL A 302 7.80 -13.94 -15.85
N GLY A 303 8.36 -15.10 -15.79
CA GLY A 303 9.13 -15.53 -14.64
C GLY A 303 10.60 -15.30 -14.94
N ILE A 304 11.25 -14.39 -14.23
CA ILE A 304 12.68 -14.51 -14.07
C ILE A 304 12.90 -15.76 -13.23
N ALA A 305 13.12 -16.88 -13.91
CA ALA A 305 13.43 -18.11 -13.23
C ALA A 305 14.67 -17.89 -12.35
N TYR A 306 14.63 -18.42 -11.15
CA TYR A 306 15.83 -18.56 -10.31
C TYR A 306 16.88 -19.30 -11.14
N GLY A 307 18.00 -18.67 -11.41
CA GLY A 307 19.00 -19.16 -12.36
C GLY A 307 19.14 -18.32 -13.62
N GLN A 308 18.48 -17.15 -13.65
CA GLN A 308 18.62 -16.19 -14.73
C GLN A 308 20.09 -15.82 -14.97
N THR A 309 20.43 -15.61 -16.24
CA THR A 309 21.73 -14.99 -16.58
C THR A 309 21.74 -13.56 -16.05
N LEU A 310 22.50 -13.34 -14.96
CA LEU A 310 22.70 -12.01 -14.40
C LEU A 310 23.44 -11.13 -15.40
N ASP A 311 23.01 -9.87 -15.52
CA ASP A 311 23.80 -8.86 -16.22
C ASP A 311 25.08 -8.53 -15.43
N GLU A 312 26.00 -7.77 -16.02
CA GLU A 312 27.29 -7.45 -15.40
C GLU A 312 27.13 -6.65 -14.09
N LYS A 313 26.10 -5.83 -13.98
CA LYS A 313 25.84 -5.02 -12.77
C LYS A 313 25.28 -5.87 -11.65
N GLN A 314 24.37 -6.79 -11.98
CA GLN A 314 23.80 -7.76 -11.04
C GLN A 314 24.87 -8.75 -10.56
N LYS A 315 25.80 -9.14 -11.43
CA LYS A 315 26.94 -9.99 -11.05
C LYS A 315 27.81 -9.31 -9.98
N VAL A 316 28.10 -8.02 -10.11
CA VAL A 316 28.87 -7.26 -9.10
C VAL A 316 28.17 -7.32 -7.75
N LEU A 317 26.86 -7.14 -7.70
CA LEU A 317 26.09 -7.28 -6.45
C LEU A 317 26.13 -8.71 -5.91
N SER A 318 25.95 -9.71 -6.79
CA SER A 318 25.98 -11.11 -6.41
C SER A 318 27.34 -11.55 -5.83
N GLU A 319 28.45 -11.12 -6.45
CA GLU A 319 29.80 -11.41 -5.94
C GLU A 319 30.03 -10.74 -4.58
N LYS A 320 29.60 -9.48 -4.41
CA LYS A 320 29.71 -8.77 -3.14
C LYS A 320 28.95 -9.47 -2.01
N LEU A 321 27.75 -10.05 -2.32
CA LEU A 321 26.97 -10.84 -1.36
C LEU A 321 27.67 -12.14 -0.95
N LYS A 322 28.46 -12.74 -1.85
CA LYS A 322 29.25 -13.94 -1.54
C LYS A 322 30.50 -13.62 -0.70
N GLU A 323 31.12 -12.47 -0.94
CA GLU A 323 32.34 -12.06 -0.29
C GLU A 323 32.15 -11.50 1.12
N LYS A 324 30.97 -10.95 1.42
CA LYS A 324 30.67 -10.27 2.68
C LYS A 324 29.62 -11.01 3.49
N ASP A 325 29.96 -11.40 4.69
CA ASP A 325 29.02 -12.01 5.66
C ASP A 325 27.97 -11.03 6.18
N LYS A 326 28.27 -9.71 6.12
CA LYS A 326 27.40 -8.62 6.55
C LYS A 326 27.47 -7.48 5.57
N MET A 327 26.31 -6.95 5.18
CA MET A 327 26.20 -5.74 4.33
C MET A 327 25.28 -4.72 4.97
N THR A 328 25.54 -3.44 4.65
CA THR A 328 24.67 -2.31 4.97
C THR A 328 23.98 -1.84 3.70
N TRP A 329 22.66 -1.90 3.69
CA TRP A 329 21.78 -1.45 2.62
C TRP A 329 21.13 -0.13 3.00
N LEU A 330 21.26 0.89 2.16
CA LEU A 330 20.70 2.20 2.39
C LEU A 330 19.60 2.52 1.37
N PHE A 331 18.39 2.75 1.83
CA PHE A 331 17.29 3.24 1.01
C PHE A 331 17.15 4.75 1.19
N MET A 332 17.40 5.49 0.12
CA MET A 332 17.24 6.95 0.03
C MET A 332 16.05 7.26 -0.88
N GLY A 333 15.28 8.27 -0.53
CA GLY A 333 14.13 8.65 -1.35
C GLY A 333 13.21 9.68 -0.70
N ASP A 334 12.00 9.73 -1.20
CA ASP A 334 10.92 10.60 -0.74
C ASP A 334 9.85 9.85 0.07
N SER A 335 8.61 10.36 0.11
CA SER A 335 7.48 9.76 0.84
C SER A 335 7.17 8.33 0.39
N ILE A 336 7.38 8.01 -0.87
CA ILE A 336 7.11 6.68 -1.42
C ILE A 336 8.10 5.65 -0.83
N THR A 337 9.39 5.96 -0.80
CA THR A 337 10.38 5.07 -0.15
C THR A 337 10.24 5.08 1.38
N HIS A 338 9.85 6.20 1.98
CA HIS A 338 9.54 6.27 3.41
C HIS A 338 8.38 5.34 3.77
N ALA A 339 7.39 5.20 2.90
CA ALA A 339 6.24 4.31 3.01
C ALA A 339 5.34 4.52 4.23
N ALA A 340 5.47 5.64 4.94
CA ALA A 340 4.66 5.94 6.11
C ALA A 340 3.24 6.32 5.73
N LEU A 341 2.28 6.05 6.61
CA LEU A 341 0.83 6.32 6.50
C LEU A 341 0.10 5.52 5.42
N TRP A 342 0.59 5.57 4.18
CA TRP A 342 -0.13 5.02 3.01
C TRP A 342 -0.20 3.50 3.00
N THR A 343 0.76 2.84 3.64
CA THR A 343 0.75 1.37 3.82
C THR A 343 -0.16 0.90 4.96
N LYS A 344 -0.79 1.84 5.70
CA LYS A 344 -1.69 1.53 6.83
C LYS A 344 -1.10 0.57 7.86
N GLY A 345 0.21 0.73 8.16
CA GLY A 345 0.93 -0.08 9.14
C GLY A 345 1.56 -1.36 8.61
N TYR A 346 1.33 -1.67 7.33
CA TYR A 346 2.08 -2.74 6.66
C TYR A 346 3.49 -2.28 6.30
N ASP A 347 4.34 -3.25 6.00
CA ASP A 347 5.69 -3.00 5.55
C ASP A 347 5.73 -2.18 4.26
N GLY A 348 6.65 -1.24 4.20
CA GLY A 348 7.07 -0.63 2.95
C GLY A 348 8.17 -1.45 2.26
N ILE A 349 8.66 -0.95 1.12
CA ILE A 349 9.69 -1.63 0.34
C ILE A 349 10.94 -1.98 1.16
N ALA A 350 11.41 -1.08 2.02
CA ALA A 350 12.63 -1.31 2.80
C ALA A 350 12.43 -2.40 3.87
N GLN A 351 11.31 -2.40 4.57
CA GLN A 351 10.97 -3.39 5.59
C GLN A 351 10.70 -4.77 4.97
N THR A 352 9.94 -4.81 3.86
CA THR A 352 9.70 -6.06 3.13
C THR A 352 11.00 -6.65 2.62
N PHE A 353 11.89 -5.82 2.07
CA PHE A 353 13.21 -6.25 1.62
C PHE A 353 14.08 -6.75 2.78
N GLU A 354 14.07 -6.07 3.93
CA GLU A 354 14.81 -6.53 5.12
C GLU A 354 14.38 -7.93 5.57
N LYS A 355 13.06 -8.18 5.64
CA LYS A 355 12.53 -9.50 5.97
C LYS A 355 12.94 -10.55 4.94
N TYR A 356 12.85 -10.23 3.66
CA TYR A 356 13.29 -11.11 2.59
C TYR A 356 14.78 -11.48 2.72
N LEU A 357 15.64 -10.50 2.99
CA LEU A 357 17.07 -10.76 3.21
C LEU A 357 17.30 -11.71 4.38
N LYS A 358 16.64 -11.46 5.51
CA LYS A 358 16.87 -12.19 6.75
C LYS A 358 16.23 -13.58 6.72
N ASP A 359 14.98 -13.67 6.28
CA ASP A 359 14.19 -14.90 6.36
C ASP A 359 14.48 -15.84 5.18
N GLU A 360 14.67 -15.32 3.97
CA GLU A 360 14.75 -16.14 2.76
C GLU A 360 16.15 -16.24 2.15
N MET A 361 16.99 -15.21 2.31
CA MET A 361 18.37 -15.24 1.80
C MET A 361 19.40 -15.68 2.85
N GLY A 362 18.97 -15.91 4.11
CA GLY A 362 19.87 -16.29 5.20
C GLY A 362 20.83 -15.17 5.64
N ARG A 363 20.55 -13.92 5.24
CA ARG A 363 21.39 -12.76 5.52
C ARG A 363 20.95 -12.02 6.79
N ALA A 364 20.75 -12.75 7.86
CA ALA A 364 20.25 -12.21 9.14
C ALA A 364 21.17 -11.14 9.77
N SER A 365 22.44 -11.08 9.36
CA SER A 365 23.41 -10.08 9.84
C SER A 365 23.40 -8.78 9.02
N ASP A 366 22.72 -8.74 7.86
CA ASP A 366 22.61 -7.52 7.06
C ASP A 366 21.75 -6.46 7.77
N THR A 367 22.08 -5.21 7.54
CA THR A 367 21.36 -4.06 8.10
C THR A 367 20.72 -3.27 6.98
N VAL A 368 19.43 -3.01 7.07
CA VAL A 368 18.68 -2.17 6.14
C VAL A 368 18.34 -0.84 6.82
N ILE A 369 18.74 0.27 6.22
CA ILE A 369 18.53 1.62 6.72
C ILE A 369 17.67 2.38 5.73
N ASN A 370 16.55 2.93 6.19
CA ASN A 370 15.67 3.77 5.38
C ASN A 370 15.79 5.25 5.78
N THR A 371 16.55 6.02 4.99
CA THR A 371 16.72 7.47 5.22
C THR A 371 15.86 8.34 4.32
N ALA A 372 14.88 7.75 3.63
CA ALA A 372 13.93 8.50 2.82
C ALA A 372 13.09 9.47 3.66
N VAL A 373 12.76 10.63 3.11
CA VAL A 373 12.01 11.68 3.82
C VAL A 373 10.86 12.17 2.97
N SER A 374 9.64 12.15 3.52
CA SER A 374 8.44 12.65 2.84
C SER A 374 8.61 14.09 2.37
N GLY A 375 8.32 14.32 1.08
CA GLY A 375 8.51 15.63 0.44
C GLY A 375 9.93 15.88 -0.08
N ALA A 376 10.86 14.93 0.06
CA ALA A 376 12.24 15.12 -0.37
C ALA A 376 12.35 15.33 -1.88
N THR A 377 13.19 16.30 -2.25
CA THR A 377 13.74 16.52 -3.58
C THR A 377 15.22 16.16 -3.59
N THR A 378 15.83 16.07 -4.77
CA THR A 378 17.29 15.90 -4.86
C THR A 378 18.05 17.04 -4.17
N THR A 379 17.56 18.28 -4.28
CA THR A 379 18.16 19.45 -3.62
C THR A 379 18.04 19.35 -2.09
N SER A 380 16.85 19.04 -1.56
CA SER A 380 16.70 18.89 -0.11
C SER A 380 17.49 17.70 0.43
N THR A 381 17.68 16.66 -0.38
CA THR A 381 18.51 15.50 -0.05
C THR A 381 19.98 15.93 0.09
N LEU A 382 20.52 16.72 -0.84
CA LEU A 382 21.88 17.25 -0.76
C LEU A 382 22.07 18.19 0.43
N ASN A 383 21.10 19.04 0.73
CA ASN A 383 21.17 19.95 1.88
C ASN A 383 21.19 19.21 3.23
N ASN A 384 20.74 17.97 3.26
CA ASN A 384 20.68 17.12 4.46
C ASN A 384 21.51 15.83 4.30
N ILE A 385 22.50 15.85 3.42
CA ILE A 385 23.22 14.63 2.99
C ILE A 385 23.97 13.96 4.13
N GLU A 386 24.45 14.73 5.10
CA GLU A 386 25.09 14.18 6.29
C GLU A 386 24.19 13.18 7.00
N GLN A 387 22.94 13.58 7.25
CA GLN A 387 21.97 12.74 7.98
C GLN A 387 21.45 11.59 7.13
N ARG A 388 21.38 11.77 5.80
CA ARG A 388 20.79 10.78 4.89
C ARG A 388 21.79 9.76 4.37
N LEU A 389 23.09 10.10 4.36
CA LEU A 389 24.15 9.27 3.79
C LEU A 389 25.44 9.27 4.61
N GLU A 390 26.02 10.46 4.89
CA GLU A 390 27.42 10.57 5.31
C GLU A 390 27.72 9.97 6.69
N LYS A 391 26.68 9.79 7.53
CA LYS A 391 26.78 9.03 8.81
C LYS A 391 27.00 7.55 8.64
N TYR A 392 26.71 7.01 7.46
CA TYR A 392 26.76 5.58 7.19
C TYR A 392 27.86 5.25 6.19
N THR A 393 28.25 3.99 6.14
CA THR A 393 29.15 3.47 5.10
C THR A 393 28.44 2.30 4.40
N PRO A 394 27.46 2.60 3.52
CA PRO A 394 26.66 1.57 2.91
C PRO A 394 27.43 0.80 1.84
N ASP A 395 27.14 -0.51 1.75
CA ASP A 395 27.59 -1.38 0.68
C ASP A 395 26.71 -1.31 -0.55
N VAL A 396 25.43 -1.04 -0.32
CA VAL A 396 24.44 -0.87 -1.39
C VAL A 396 23.56 0.35 -1.08
N VAL A 397 23.36 1.20 -2.08
CA VAL A 397 22.49 2.37 -1.96
C VAL A 397 21.40 2.32 -3.03
N SER A 398 20.16 2.28 -2.61
CA SER A 398 18.98 2.38 -3.47
C SER A 398 18.40 3.79 -3.41
N ILE A 399 18.27 4.46 -4.54
CA ILE A 399 17.79 5.85 -4.64
C ILE A 399 16.51 5.89 -5.45
N MET A 400 15.45 6.51 -4.90
CA MET A 400 14.24 6.88 -5.61
C MET A 400 13.86 8.32 -5.27
N LEU A 401 14.16 9.23 -6.17
CA LEU A 401 13.84 10.66 -6.11
C LEU A 401 13.32 11.11 -7.48
N GLY A 402 12.69 12.27 -7.54
CA GLY A 402 12.16 12.82 -8.78
C GLY A 402 10.68 13.19 -8.67
N THR A 403 9.90 12.47 -7.86
CA THR A 403 8.48 12.72 -7.65
C THR A 403 8.19 14.16 -7.22
N ASN A 404 8.96 14.66 -6.27
CA ASN A 404 8.81 16.03 -5.76
C ASN A 404 9.60 17.04 -6.56
N ASP A 405 10.73 16.65 -7.16
CA ASP A 405 11.47 17.49 -8.10
C ASP A 405 10.58 17.91 -9.28
N ALA A 406 9.80 16.98 -9.82
CA ALA A 406 8.89 17.22 -10.94
C ALA A 406 7.76 18.24 -10.63
N ALA A 407 7.43 18.45 -9.35
CA ALA A 407 6.41 19.41 -8.91
C ALA A 407 6.99 20.73 -8.40
N THR A 408 8.28 20.78 -8.11
CA THR A 408 8.92 21.93 -7.47
C THR A 408 9.37 22.94 -8.52
N GLY A 409 8.80 24.13 -8.50
CA GLY A 409 9.21 25.22 -9.40
C GLY A 409 10.71 25.51 -9.27
N GLY A 410 11.38 25.63 -10.41
CA GLY A 410 12.82 25.91 -10.48
C GLY A 410 13.73 24.68 -10.41
N LEU A 411 13.21 23.49 -10.10
CA LEU A 411 13.97 22.23 -10.22
C LEU A 411 13.74 21.64 -11.61
N THR A 412 14.54 22.02 -12.57
CA THR A 412 14.49 21.43 -13.92
C THR A 412 15.06 20.02 -13.95
N ALA A 413 14.72 19.25 -14.98
CA ALA A 413 15.25 17.90 -15.15
C ALA A 413 16.80 17.87 -15.27
N ASP A 414 17.44 18.96 -15.74
CA ASP A 414 18.90 19.07 -15.80
C ASP A 414 19.51 19.35 -14.41
N ILE A 415 18.85 20.17 -13.59
CA ILE A 415 19.27 20.36 -12.18
C ILE A 415 19.12 19.05 -11.42
N TYR A 416 18.01 18.34 -11.63
CA TYR A 416 17.78 17.01 -11.05
C TYR A 416 18.92 16.03 -11.42
N LYS A 417 19.28 15.95 -12.72
CA LYS A 417 20.39 15.11 -13.20
C LYS A 417 21.67 15.44 -12.46
N LYS A 418 22.07 16.72 -12.43
CA LYS A 418 23.27 17.20 -11.74
C LYS A 418 23.26 16.85 -10.25
N ASN A 419 22.12 17.01 -9.60
CA ASN A 419 21.97 16.67 -8.18
C ASN A 419 22.14 15.17 -7.94
N LEU A 420 21.56 14.31 -8.80
CA LEU A 420 21.75 12.85 -8.72
C LEU A 420 23.24 12.48 -8.88
N GLU A 421 23.93 13.06 -9.85
CA GLU A 421 25.37 12.85 -10.06
C GLU A 421 26.17 13.24 -8.81
N THR A 422 25.82 14.37 -8.19
CA THR A 422 26.47 14.83 -6.95
C THR A 422 26.19 13.86 -5.77
N ILE A 423 24.96 13.34 -5.65
CA ILE A 423 24.63 12.33 -4.63
C ILE A 423 25.47 11.06 -4.85
N ILE A 424 25.58 10.60 -6.09
CA ILE A 424 26.37 9.41 -6.46
C ILE A 424 27.85 9.62 -6.15
N GLU A 425 28.40 10.79 -6.46
CA GLU A 425 29.78 11.15 -6.10
C GLU A 425 30.01 11.06 -4.58
N LYS A 426 29.08 11.60 -3.78
CA LYS A 426 29.16 11.52 -2.32
C LYS A 426 29.09 10.09 -1.79
N ILE A 427 28.28 9.22 -2.41
CA ILE A 427 28.24 7.79 -2.09
C ILE A 427 29.61 7.15 -2.35
N ARG A 428 30.19 7.38 -3.53
CA ARG A 428 31.50 6.84 -3.90
C ARG A 428 32.65 7.38 -3.05
N ASN A 429 32.57 8.63 -2.60
CA ASN A 429 33.52 9.21 -1.66
C ASN A 429 33.42 8.51 -0.28
N LYS A 430 32.23 8.02 0.10
CA LYS A 430 32.02 7.29 1.34
C LYS A 430 32.44 5.82 1.24
N ASN A 431 32.05 5.18 0.14
CA ASN A 431 32.44 3.81 -0.21
C ASN A 431 32.56 3.70 -1.73
N LYS A 432 33.80 3.66 -2.24
CA LYS A 432 34.08 3.61 -3.69
C LYS A 432 33.49 2.36 -4.37
N ASP A 433 33.33 1.30 -3.61
CA ASP A 433 32.86 -0.01 -4.07
C ASP A 433 31.36 -0.20 -3.78
N ALA A 434 30.64 0.85 -3.39
CA ALA A 434 29.20 0.76 -3.16
C ALA A 434 28.46 0.43 -4.46
N VAL A 435 27.55 -0.52 -4.40
CA VAL A 435 26.59 -0.79 -5.48
C VAL A 435 25.47 0.24 -5.41
N ILE A 436 25.24 0.96 -6.49
CA ILE A 436 24.24 2.01 -6.57
C ILE A 436 23.10 1.56 -7.48
N ILE A 437 21.88 1.70 -6.98
CA ILE A 437 20.64 1.28 -7.64
C ILE A 437 19.76 2.52 -7.78
N LEU A 438 19.42 2.89 -9.01
CA LEU A 438 18.46 3.95 -9.29
C LEU A 438 17.10 3.32 -9.59
N ARG A 439 16.07 3.72 -8.85
CA ARG A 439 14.69 3.31 -9.05
C ARG A 439 13.85 4.49 -9.53
N THR A 440 13.08 4.32 -10.59
CA THR A 440 12.17 5.39 -11.05
C THR A 440 11.13 5.72 -9.99
N PRO A 441 10.58 6.95 -9.98
CA PRO A 441 9.31 7.24 -9.31
C PRO A 441 8.21 6.27 -9.75
N THR A 442 7.12 6.22 -8.98
CA THR A 442 5.94 5.41 -9.31
C THR A 442 4.97 6.18 -10.20
N PRO A 443 4.06 5.50 -10.93
CA PRO A 443 2.96 6.16 -11.61
C PRO A 443 2.12 7.01 -10.66
N MET A 444 1.50 8.05 -11.20
CA MET A 444 0.62 8.95 -10.48
C MET A 444 -0.43 9.50 -11.44
N TRP A 445 -1.52 10.04 -10.90
CA TRP A 445 -2.61 10.61 -11.71
C TRP A 445 -3.28 11.79 -10.99
N ASN A 446 -3.87 12.70 -11.75
CA ASN A 446 -4.50 13.91 -11.23
C ASN A 446 -3.60 14.72 -10.29
N THR A 447 -2.30 14.79 -10.59
CA THR A 447 -1.29 15.52 -9.81
C THR A 447 -0.76 16.76 -10.55
N GLY A 448 -1.41 17.13 -11.66
CA GLY A 448 -1.12 18.33 -12.44
C GLY A 448 0.30 18.34 -13.03
N SER A 449 1.06 19.39 -12.77
CA SER A 449 2.40 19.55 -13.34
C SER A 449 3.36 18.42 -12.98
N ARG A 450 3.19 17.79 -11.83
CA ARG A 450 4.01 16.64 -11.40
C ARG A 450 3.88 15.47 -12.38
N GLU A 451 2.65 15.07 -12.68
CA GLU A 451 2.35 14.00 -13.63
C GLU A 451 2.87 14.31 -15.03
N ALA A 452 2.63 15.54 -15.50
CA ALA A 452 3.07 15.98 -16.82
C ALA A 452 4.60 16.00 -16.97
N ASN A 453 5.32 16.33 -15.91
CA ASN A 453 6.77 16.48 -15.93
C ASN A 453 7.54 15.19 -15.66
N ILE A 454 6.98 14.23 -14.89
CA ILE A 454 7.71 13.07 -14.40
C ILE A 454 8.46 12.27 -15.47
N PRO A 455 7.99 12.11 -16.73
CA PRO A 455 8.71 11.40 -17.76
C PRO A 455 10.10 11.99 -18.06
N GLN A 456 10.26 13.32 -17.95
CA GLN A 456 11.55 13.98 -18.18
C GLN A 456 12.57 13.62 -17.10
N TYR A 457 12.12 13.50 -15.85
CA TYR A 457 12.97 13.14 -14.71
C TYR A 457 13.38 11.67 -14.76
N ILE A 458 12.45 10.78 -15.16
CA ILE A 458 12.72 9.36 -15.41
C ILE A 458 13.78 9.21 -16.53
N ALA A 459 13.62 9.95 -17.63
CA ALA A 459 14.61 9.94 -18.72
C ALA A 459 16.01 10.39 -18.26
N LYS A 460 16.10 11.43 -17.41
CA LYS A 460 17.38 11.89 -16.84
C LYS A 460 17.96 10.86 -15.87
N MET A 461 17.15 10.21 -15.04
CA MET A 461 17.61 9.13 -14.17
C MET A 461 18.17 7.96 -14.98
N LYS A 462 17.49 7.55 -16.05
CA LYS A 462 17.96 6.52 -16.97
C LYS A 462 19.31 6.92 -17.60
N GLN A 463 19.42 8.17 -18.06
CA GLN A 463 20.66 8.71 -18.61
C GLN A 463 21.83 8.61 -17.61
N VAL A 464 21.60 9.00 -16.33
CA VAL A 464 22.63 8.87 -15.27
C VAL A 464 23.01 7.41 -15.04
N ALA A 465 22.02 6.51 -15.00
CA ALA A 465 22.27 5.09 -14.79
C ALA A 465 23.14 4.50 -15.91
N ASP A 466 22.86 4.86 -17.17
CA ASP A 466 23.63 4.40 -18.32
C ASP A 466 25.04 4.99 -18.35
N GLU A 467 25.19 6.32 -18.17
CA GLU A 467 26.47 7.01 -18.17
C GLU A 467 27.42 6.53 -17.07
N GLN A 468 26.87 6.12 -15.93
CA GLN A 468 27.64 5.68 -14.77
C GLN A 468 27.64 4.17 -14.51
N ASN A 469 27.05 3.40 -15.42
CA ASN A 469 26.94 1.94 -15.35
C ASN A 469 26.30 1.43 -14.04
N LEU A 470 25.14 2.01 -13.65
CA LEU A 470 24.41 1.66 -12.42
C LEU A 470 23.28 0.68 -12.70
N ILE A 471 22.86 -0.04 -11.67
CA ILE A 471 21.60 -0.81 -11.73
C ILE A 471 20.43 0.19 -11.85
N TYR A 472 19.58 -0.02 -12.84
CA TYR A 472 18.38 0.80 -13.07
C TYR A 472 17.13 -0.07 -13.01
N ILE A 473 16.15 0.35 -12.20
CA ILE A 473 14.90 -0.36 -11.99
C ILE A 473 13.74 0.55 -12.39
N ASP A 474 13.10 0.20 -13.50
CA ASP A 474 11.95 0.93 -14.03
C ASP A 474 10.64 0.45 -13.38
N GLN A 475 10.45 0.81 -12.12
CA GLN A 475 9.21 0.49 -11.40
C GLN A 475 8.00 1.31 -11.89
N TYR A 476 8.23 2.43 -12.59
CA TYR A 476 7.16 3.23 -13.20
C TYR A 476 6.42 2.42 -14.26
N THR A 477 7.16 1.93 -15.24
CA THR A 477 6.58 1.14 -16.34
C THR A 477 5.96 -0.15 -15.83
N GLU A 478 6.62 -0.84 -14.89
CA GLU A 478 6.10 -2.10 -14.36
C GLU A 478 4.80 -1.93 -13.55
N LEU A 479 4.69 -0.86 -12.75
CA LEU A 479 3.44 -0.57 -12.04
C LEU A 479 2.33 -0.12 -13.00
N GLN A 480 2.65 0.66 -14.03
CA GLN A 480 1.67 0.99 -15.08
C GLN A 480 1.18 -0.27 -15.80
N LYS A 481 2.10 -1.19 -16.10
CA LYS A 481 1.75 -2.48 -16.68
C LYS A 481 0.81 -3.27 -15.77
N ALA A 482 1.11 -3.32 -14.46
CA ALA A 482 0.23 -3.97 -13.50
C ALA A 482 -1.19 -3.38 -13.51
N PHE A 483 -1.35 -2.06 -13.62
CA PHE A 483 -2.67 -1.43 -13.74
C PHE A 483 -3.44 -1.90 -14.99
N ASN A 484 -2.74 -2.14 -16.10
CA ASN A 484 -3.35 -2.58 -17.34
C ASN A 484 -3.63 -4.09 -17.32
N ASP A 485 -2.65 -4.90 -16.90
CA ASP A 485 -2.71 -6.37 -16.96
C ASP A 485 -3.75 -6.96 -15.98
N TYR A 486 -3.86 -6.38 -14.80
CA TYR A 486 -4.86 -6.80 -13.81
C TYR A 486 -6.27 -6.27 -14.10
N GLY A 487 -6.47 -5.38 -15.06
CA GLY A 487 -7.75 -4.84 -15.54
C GLY A 487 -8.63 -4.13 -14.49
N TRP A 488 -8.62 -4.59 -13.27
CA TRP A 488 -9.34 -4.03 -12.12
C TRP A 488 -8.46 -3.16 -11.22
N LEU A 489 -7.16 -3.18 -11.42
CA LEU A 489 -6.18 -2.37 -10.69
C LEU A 489 -6.10 -0.97 -11.29
N LYS A 490 -7.25 -0.39 -11.48
CA LYS A 490 -7.33 1.02 -11.84
C LYS A 490 -6.99 1.88 -10.63
N LYS A 491 -6.67 3.11 -10.89
CA LYS A 491 -6.42 4.19 -9.93
C LYS A 491 -7.16 3.97 -8.60
N ASP A 492 -6.69 4.42 -7.51
CA ASP A 492 -7.34 4.35 -6.20
C ASP A 492 -7.72 2.94 -5.69
N THR A 493 -7.12 1.92 -6.23
CA THR A 493 -7.40 0.53 -5.87
C THR A 493 -6.52 0.05 -4.72
N VAL A 494 -6.54 -1.26 -4.47
CA VAL A 494 -5.73 -1.94 -3.45
C VAL A 494 -4.22 -1.76 -3.60
N LEU A 495 -3.72 -1.29 -4.76
CA LEU A 495 -2.29 -1.03 -4.95
C LEU A 495 -1.83 0.33 -4.44
N PHE A 496 -2.70 1.33 -4.43
CA PHE A 496 -2.34 2.69 -4.02
C PHE A 496 -3.17 3.16 -2.83
N GLY A 497 -2.55 3.94 -1.96
CA GLY A 497 -3.21 4.60 -0.84
C GLY A 497 -3.88 5.92 -1.24
N ASN A 498 -3.41 6.51 -2.33
CA ASN A 498 -4.00 7.68 -3.01
C ASN A 498 -3.42 7.81 -4.42
N ASN A 499 -3.73 8.89 -5.12
CA ASN A 499 -3.29 9.16 -6.50
C ASN A 499 -1.77 9.38 -6.68
N LEU A 500 -0.98 9.28 -5.64
CA LEU A 500 0.47 9.51 -5.65
C LEU A 500 1.27 8.42 -4.92
N HIS A 501 0.73 7.89 -3.83
CA HIS A 501 1.47 7.01 -2.93
C HIS A 501 0.99 5.57 -3.03
N PRO A 502 1.88 4.61 -3.36
CA PRO A 502 1.57 3.20 -3.26
C PRO A 502 1.11 2.81 -1.85
N GLY A 503 0.10 1.95 -1.78
CA GLY A 503 -0.33 1.27 -0.57
C GLY A 503 0.52 0.03 -0.29
N ALA A 504 0.11 -0.78 0.68
CA ALA A 504 0.84 -1.99 1.07
C ALA A 504 1.11 -2.94 -0.10
N ASN A 505 0.10 -3.24 -0.90
CA ASN A 505 0.25 -4.12 -2.07
C ASN A 505 1.09 -3.48 -3.18
N GLY A 506 1.04 -2.16 -3.35
CA GLY A 506 1.95 -1.44 -4.25
C GLY A 506 3.41 -1.60 -3.82
N HIS A 507 3.68 -1.51 -2.52
CA HIS A 507 5.02 -1.74 -1.98
C HIS A 507 5.49 -3.19 -2.13
N LEU A 508 4.60 -4.18 -2.04
CA LEU A 508 4.93 -5.58 -2.37
C LEU A 508 5.38 -5.72 -3.82
N LEU A 509 4.64 -5.14 -4.77
CA LEU A 509 5.05 -5.13 -6.18
C LEU A 509 6.38 -4.43 -6.38
N MET A 510 6.57 -3.25 -5.78
CA MET A 510 7.85 -2.54 -5.84
C MET A 510 9.00 -3.39 -5.29
N THR A 511 8.78 -4.15 -4.21
CA THR A 511 9.80 -5.04 -3.66
C THR A 511 10.12 -6.19 -4.61
N ARG A 512 9.11 -6.81 -5.22
CA ARG A 512 9.31 -7.86 -6.25
C ARG A 512 10.12 -7.34 -7.42
N HIS A 513 9.79 -6.15 -7.95
CA HIS A 513 10.54 -5.53 -9.03
C HIS A 513 11.97 -5.16 -8.63
N PHE A 514 12.14 -4.68 -7.40
CA PHE A 514 13.46 -4.40 -6.83
C PHE A 514 14.34 -5.66 -6.78
N LEU A 515 13.80 -6.76 -6.26
CA LEU A 515 14.51 -8.03 -6.17
C LEU A 515 14.85 -8.60 -7.56
N LYS A 516 13.91 -8.54 -8.51
CA LYS A 516 14.15 -8.93 -9.91
C LYS A 516 15.23 -8.06 -10.54
N GLY A 517 15.14 -6.75 -10.42
CA GLY A 517 16.13 -5.81 -10.95
C GLY A 517 17.52 -5.93 -10.33
N CYS A 518 17.61 -6.45 -9.11
CA CYS A 518 18.87 -6.75 -8.44
C CYS A 518 19.41 -8.16 -8.72
N GLY A 519 18.64 -9.03 -9.42
CA GLY A 519 19.00 -10.43 -9.61
C GLY A 519 18.91 -11.29 -8.33
N LEU A 520 18.06 -10.88 -7.38
CA LEU A 520 17.90 -11.51 -6.06
C LEU A 520 16.57 -12.26 -5.90
N TRP A 521 15.71 -12.23 -6.92
CA TRP A 521 14.39 -12.82 -6.86
C TRP A 521 14.43 -14.35 -6.77
N LYS A 522 13.58 -14.91 -5.89
CA LYS A 522 13.31 -16.34 -5.78
C LYS A 522 11.85 -16.60 -6.13
N GLU A 523 11.59 -17.53 -7.03
CA GLU A 523 10.24 -17.88 -7.47
C GLU A 523 9.42 -18.55 -6.35
N ASP A 524 10.08 -19.23 -5.42
CA ASP A 524 9.49 -19.87 -4.24
C ASP A 524 9.42 -18.95 -3.03
N SER A 525 9.62 -17.66 -3.21
CA SER A 525 9.55 -16.66 -2.14
C SER A 525 8.16 -16.57 -1.52
N ALA A 526 8.11 -16.42 -0.19
CA ALA A 526 6.88 -16.15 0.55
C ALA A 526 6.17 -14.88 0.06
N ILE A 527 6.91 -13.87 -0.43
CA ILE A 527 6.33 -12.66 -0.99
C ILE A 527 5.92 -12.79 -2.47
N ALA A 528 6.19 -13.91 -3.12
CA ALA A 528 5.83 -14.10 -4.53
C ALA A 528 4.32 -13.98 -4.75
N ASN A 529 3.55 -14.59 -3.85
CA ASN A 529 2.10 -14.65 -3.91
C ASN A 529 1.40 -13.91 -2.77
N LEU A 530 2.15 -13.10 -2.01
CA LEU A 530 1.61 -12.35 -0.90
C LEU A 530 0.73 -11.20 -1.44
N PHE A 531 -0.46 -11.08 -0.86
CA PHE A 531 -1.36 -9.96 -1.07
C PHE A 531 -2.02 -9.63 0.27
N TYR A 532 -2.05 -8.35 0.63
CA TYR A 532 -2.66 -7.93 1.89
C TYR A 532 -4.10 -7.54 1.67
N GLU A 533 -5.01 -8.14 2.43
CA GLU A 533 -6.34 -7.60 2.60
C GLU A 533 -6.29 -6.46 3.62
N MET A 534 -6.91 -5.34 3.24
CA MET A 534 -6.97 -4.17 4.11
C MET A 534 -8.26 -4.21 4.92
N PRO A 535 -8.26 -3.75 6.21
CA PRO A 535 -9.46 -3.73 7.02
C PRO A 535 -10.61 -2.99 6.33
N ILE A 536 -11.78 -3.61 6.30
CA ILE A 536 -12.98 -3.04 5.69
C ILE A 536 -13.58 -2.00 6.65
N ASN A 537 -14.05 -0.90 6.08
CA ASN A 537 -15.06 -0.11 6.77
C ASN A 537 -16.39 -0.88 6.67
N GLU A 538 -16.91 -1.43 7.77
CA GLU A 538 -18.15 -2.24 7.83
C GLU A 538 -19.36 -1.60 7.11
N LYS A 539 -19.35 -0.26 7.00
CA LYS A 539 -20.41 0.48 6.30
C LYS A 539 -20.43 0.30 4.79
N THR A 540 -19.36 -0.18 4.16
CA THR A 540 -19.35 -0.44 2.72
C THR A 540 -20.14 -1.68 2.32
N SER A 541 -20.44 -2.60 3.24
CA SER A 541 -21.24 -3.80 2.98
C SER A 541 -22.77 -3.52 2.94
N GLU A 542 -23.21 -2.36 3.41
CA GLU A 542 -24.62 -1.95 3.46
C GLU A 542 -25.05 -1.08 2.28
N ILE A 543 -24.14 -0.82 1.32
CA ILE A 543 -24.41 0.06 0.18
C ILE A 543 -25.39 -0.65 -0.78
N THR A 544 -26.51 0.00 -1.05
CA THR A 544 -27.47 -0.43 -2.07
C THR A 544 -27.40 0.52 -3.26
N PRO A 545 -26.75 0.12 -4.39
CA PRO A 545 -26.67 0.95 -5.57
C PRO A 545 -28.05 1.21 -6.16
N GLU A 546 -28.32 2.43 -6.53
CA GLU A 546 -29.50 2.79 -7.30
C GLU A 546 -29.29 2.42 -8.77
N VAL A 547 -30.06 1.42 -9.22
CA VAL A 547 -30.03 0.98 -10.62
C VAL A 547 -31.16 1.65 -11.37
N ILE A 548 -30.81 2.40 -12.40
CA ILE A 548 -31.73 3.09 -13.31
C ILE A 548 -31.80 2.33 -14.65
N LYS A 549 -32.92 2.43 -15.33
CA LYS A 549 -33.16 1.72 -16.59
C LYS A 549 -33.88 2.60 -17.61
N THR A 550 -33.61 2.36 -18.87
CA THR A 550 -34.39 2.80 -20.03
C THR A 550 -34.69 1.60 -20.93
N PRO A 551 -35.46 1.70 -22.00
CA PRO A 551 -35.82 0.55 -22.82
C PRO A 551 -34.67 -0.33 -23.30
N ASN A 552 -33.46 0.22 -23.50
CA ASN A 552 -32.29 -0.47 -24.00
C ASN A 552 -31.00 -0.19 -23.22
N ARG A 553 -31.11 0.36 -22.00
CA ARG A 553 -29.94 0.70 -21.14
C ARG A 553 -30.20 0.35 -19.68
N ILE A 554 -29.14 0.00 -18.99
CA ILE A 554 -29.11 -0.18 -17.53
C ILE A 554 -27.93 0.64 -17.01
N GLY A 555 -28.16 1.50 -16.02
CA GLY A 555 -27.15 2.35 -15.44
C GLY A 555 -27.16 2.37 -13.92
N VAL A 556 -26.07 2.87 -13.33
CA VAL A 556 -25.93 3.09 -11.90
C VAL A 556 -25.26 4.44 -11.64
N SER A 557 -25.87 5.24 -10.76
CA SER A 557 -25.27 6.49 -10.31
C SER A 557 -24.06 6.23 -9.42
N LEU A 558 -22.90 6.72 -9.83
CA LEU A 558 -21.64 6.56 -9.11
C LEU A 558 -21.41 7.66 -8.07
N GLU A 559 -22.06 8.82 -8.21
CA GLU A 559 -21.95 9.92 -7.24
C GLU A 559 -22.50 9.49 -5.88
N LYS A 560 -23.72 8.95 -5.87
CA LYS A 560 -24.34 8.43 -4.65
C LYS A 560 -23.56 7.25 -4.07
N LEU A 561 -23.12 6.34 -4.93
CA LEU A 561 -22.33 5.18 -4.52
C LEU A 561 -21.02 5.58 -3.83
N LYS A 562 -20.35 6.63 -4.31
CA LYS A 562 -19.14 7.19 -3.69
C LYS A 562 -19.41 7.86 -2.36
N GLU A 563 -20.50 8.62 -2.28
CA GLU A 563 -20.89 9.33 -1.07
C GLU A 563 -21.17 8.33 0.05
N ASP A 564 -21.92 7.28 -0.24
CA ASP A 564 -22.26 6.19 0.69
C ASP A 564 -21.02 5.39 1.09
N SER A 565 -20.09 5.14 0.17
CA SER A 565 -18.85 4.39 0.42
C SER A 565 -17.73 5.20 1.07
N LYS A 566 -17.91 6.51 1.27
CA LYS A 566 -16.87 7.42 1.75
C LYS A 566 -15.54 7.31 0.99
N SER A 567 -15.62 7.19 -0.33
CA SER A 567 -14.48 7.05 -1.22
C SER A 567 -13.65 5.77 -1.08
N GLN A 568 -14.24 4.71 -0.53
CA GLN A 568 -13.60 3.39 -0.45
C GLN A 568 -13.65 2.63 -1.79
N ILE A 569 -14.48 3.07 -2.73
CA ILE A 569 -14.63 2.44 -4.04
C ILE A 569 -13.52 2.88 -5.00
N GLY A 570 -12.85 1.91 -5.62
CA GLY A 570 -11.91 2.13 -6.71
C GLY A 570 -12.61 2.17 -8.06
N ALA A 571 -12.89 1.02 -8.64
CA ALA A 571 -13.65 0.88 -9.89
C ALA A 571 -14.96 0.17 -9.64
N VAL A 572 -15.98 0.47 -10.45
CA VAL A 572 -17.30 -0.17 -10.39
C VAL A 572 -17.48 -1.03 -11.63
N HIS A 573 -18.06 -2.21 -11.45
CA HIS A 573 -18.40 -3.15 -12.52
C HIS A 573 -19.90 -3.36 -12.56
N LEU A 574 -20.49 -3.15 -13.73
CA LEU A 574 -21.89 -3.40 -14.01
C LEU A 574 -22.01 -4.55 -15.01
N LYS A 575 -22.74 -5.58 -14.63
CA LYS A 575 -22.98 -6.76 -15.43
C LYS A 575 -24.45 -7.06 -15.55
N ALA A 576 -24.92 -7.38 -16.75
CA ALA A 576 -26.27 -7.84 -17.02
C ALA A 576 -26.24 -9.13 -17.85
N VAL A 577 -26.98 -10.14 -17.42
CA VAL A 577 -27.12 -11.41 -18.15
C VAL A 577 -28.55 -11.55 -18.62
N SER A 578 -28.78 -11.65 -19.93
CA SER A 578 -30.10 -11.87 -20.50
C SER A 578 -30.65 -13.23 -20.08
N LYS A 579 -31.83 -13.24 -19.46
CA LYS A 579 -32.55 -14.49 -19.12
C LYS A 579 -33.05 -15.24 -20.34
N ALA A 580 -33.25 -14.55 -21.45
CA ALA A 580 -33.77 -15.17 -22.69
C ALA A 580 -32.66 -15.87 -23.49
N SER A 581 -31.49 -15.24 -23.61
CA SER A 581 -30.38 -15.72 -24.48
C SER A 581 -29.17 -16.25 -23.69
N GLY A 582 -29.06 -15.93 -22.41
CA GLY A 582 -27.83 -16.18 -21.61
C GLY A 582 -26.67 -15.26 -21.97
N GLN A 583 -26.85 -14.30 -22.88
CA GLN A 583 -25.80 -13.38 -23.28
C GLN A 583 -25.46 -12.42 -22.13
N THR A 584 -24.17 -12.21 -21.93
CA THR A 584 -23.63 -11.31 -20.91
C THR A 584 -23.22 -9.98 -21.54
N TYR A 585 -23.59 -8.89 -20.88
CA TYR A 585 -23.19 -7.53 -21.15
C TYR A 585 -22.51 -7.00 -19.91
N GLU A 586 -21.33 -6.38 -20.03
CA GLU A 586 -20.61 -5.88 -18.89
C GLU A 586 -19.75 -4.66 -19.26
N THR A 587 -19.54 -3.79 -18.30
CA THR A 587 -18.69 -2.62 -18.43
C THR A 587 -18.11 -2.22 -17.07
N ASP A 588 -17.00 -1.49 -17.11
CA ASP A 588 -16.34 -0.94 -15.93
C ASP A 588 -16.35 0.59 -16.00
N ALA A 589 -16.45 1.23 -14.83
CA ALA A 589 -16.29 2.66 -14.69
C ALA A 589 -15.24 2.99 -13.62
N GLU A 590 -14.43 4.00 -13.88
CA GLU A 590 -13.45 4.51 -12.92
C GLU A 590 -14.13 5.38 -11.86
N ALA A 591 -13.46 5.50 -10.70
CA ALA A 591 -13.96 6.28 -9.57
C ALA A 591 -14.21 7.78 -9.89
N GLY A 592 -13.72 8.30 -11.01
CA GLY A 592 -13.94 9.67 -11.47
C GLY A 592 -15.25 9.91 -12.23
N GLU A 593 -15.88 8.87 -12.73
CA GLU A 593 -17.09 8.96 -13.53
C GLU A 593 -18.32 9.19 -12.65
N LYS A 594 -19.38 9.76 -13.23
CA LYS A 594 -20.63 10.04 -12.52
C LYS A 594 -21.65 8.92 -12.68
N LEU A 595 -21.58 8.21 -13.78
CA LEU A 595 -22.54 7.19 -14.19
C LEU A 595 -21.83 6.04 -14.89
N ILE A 596 -22.26 4.80 -14.64
CA ILE A 596 -21.85 3.61 -15.39
C ILE A 596 -23.07 3.07 -16.14
N VAL A 597 -22.96 2.80 -17.45
CA VAL A 597 -24.10 2.43 -18.27
C VAL A 597 -23.79 1.28 -19.23
N LEU A 598 -24.62 0.27 -19.23
CA LEU A 598 -24.72 -0.72 -20.31
C LEU A 598 -25.67 -0.21 -21.37
N LYS A 599 -25.19 -0.10 -22.63
CA LYS A 599 -25.91 0.45 -23.77
C LYS A 599 -26.31 -0.64 -24.76
N ASN A 600 -27.30 -0.36 -25.58
CA ASN A 600 -27.74 -1.23 -26.70
C ASN A 600 -28.17 -2.62 -26.25
N LEU A 601 -28.80 -2.73 -25.09
CA LEU A 601 -29.37 -3.96 -24.60
C LEU A 601 -30.65 -4.28 -25.40
N PRO A 602 -30.88 -5.57 -25.79
CA PRO A 602 -32.15 -5.97 -26.35
C PRO A 602 -33.34 -5.62 -25.46
N GLU A 603 -34.33 -4.97 -26.04
CA GLU A 603 -35.56 -4.55 -25.38
C GLU A 603 -36.50 -5.72 -25.11
N ASN A 604 -37.47 -5.53 -24.24
CA ASN A 604 -38.53 -6.52 -23.90
C ASN A 604 -37.97 -7.86 -23.37
N GLN A 605 -36.89 -7.76 -22.59
CA GLN A 605 -36.25 -8.91 -21.97
C GLN A 605 -35.96 -8.66 -20.49
N LYS A 606 -35.81 -9.77 -19.75
CA LYS A 606 -35.37 -9.78 -18.36
C LYS A 606 -33.86 -10.01 -18.28
N TYR A 607 -33.22 -9.27 -17.42
CA TYR A 607 -31.81 -9.34 -17.14
C TYR A 607 -31.56 -9.62 -15.65
N GLU A 608 -30.62 -10.50 -15.35
CA GLU A 608 -30.02 -10.57 -14.03
C GLU A 608 -28.89 -9.55 -13.98
N VAL A 609 -29.06 -8.51 -13.18
CA VAL A 609 -28.11 -7.37 -13.08
C VAL A 609 -27.32 -7.50 -11.79
N GLU A 610 -26.01 -7.42 -11.92
CA GLU A 610 -25.07 -7.41 -10.80
C GLU A 610 -24.31 -6.10 -10.81
N VAL A 611 -24.31 -5.41 -9.67
CA VAL A 611 -23.46 -4.25 -9.40
C VAL A 611 -22.40 -4.67 -8.40
N SER A 612 -21.15 -4.55 -8.79
CA SER A 612 -19.99 -4.88 -7.96
C SER A 612 -18.91 -3.82 -8.08
N ALA A 613 -18.02 -3.74 -7.10
CA ALA A 613 -16.92 -2.81 -7.14
C ALA A 613 -15.64 -3.41 -6.53
N TRP A 614 -14.51 -2.93 -6.99
CA TRP A 614 -13.23 -3.14 -6.32
C TRP A 614 -13.06 -2.09 -5.24
N LEU A 615 -13.02 -2.55 -4.00
CA LEU A 615 -12.76 -1.69 -2.86
C LEU A 615 -11.25 -1.53 -2.67
N LYS A 616 -10.83 -0.40 -2.12
CA LYS A 616 -9.42 -0.08 -1.87
C LYS A 616 -8.73 -1.04 -0.88
N ASP A 617 -9.52 -1.79 -0.14
CA ASP A 617 -9.08 -2.69 0.93
C ASP A 617 -9.10 -4.17 0.56
N ARG A 618 -9.45 -4.56 -0.69
CA ARG A 618 -9.55 -5.97 -1.10
C ARG A 618 -9.11 -6.23 -2.53
N ALA A 619 -8.66 -7.47 -2.75
CA ALA A 619 -8.32 -7.98 -4.06
C ALA A 619 -9.55 -8.36 -4.90
N GLU A 620 -10.63 -8.79 -4.26
CA GLU A 620 -11.84 -9.27 -4.94
C GLU A 620 -12.87 -8.18 -5.13
N LYS A 621 -13.67 -8.34 -6.18
CA LYS A 621 -14.89 -7.53 -6.35
C LYS A 621 -15.88 -7.82 -5.22
N THR A 622 -16.37 -6.78 -4.59
CA THR A 622 -17.51 -6.89 -3.66
C THR A 622 -18.79 -6.71 -4.46
N VAL A 623 -19.66 -7.70 -4.41
CA VAL A 623 -21.00 -7.60 -5.00
C VAL A 623 -21.89 -6.84 -4.03
N PHE A 624 -22.38 -5.67 -4.44
CA PHE A 624 -23.30 -4.88 -3.64
C PHE A 624 -24.75 -5.31 -3.85
N GLN A 625 -25.11 -5.61 -5.10
CA GLN A 625 -26.49 -5.92 -5.44
C GLN A 625 -26.58 -6.90 -6.61
N LYS A 626 -27.53 -7.83 -6.50
CA LYS A 626 -28.04 -8.63 -7.62
C LYS A 626 -29.54 -8.48 -7.67
N GLN A 627 -30.08 -8.14 -8.83
CA GLN A 627 -31.52 -8.00 -9.03
C GLN A 627 -31.94 -8.39 -10.43
N GLU A 628 -33.22 -8.77 -10.60
CA GLU A 628 -33.83 -8.96 -11.91
C GLU A 628 -34.42 -7.63 -12.40
N ILE A 629 -34.06 -7.24 -13.60
CA ILE A 629 -34.59 -6.02 -14.26
C ILE A 629 -35.23 -6.45 -15.58
N GLU A 630 -36.46 -5.97 -15.82
CA GLU A 630 -37.13 -6.08 -17.09
C GLU A 630 -37.04 -4.78 -17.85
N LEU A 631 -36.46 -4.84 -19.05
CA LEU A 631 -36.49 -3.73 -20.00
C LEU A 631 -37.71 -3.91 -20.87
N ASN A 632 -38.65 -2.99 -20.79
CA ASN A 632 -39.90 -2.98 -21.55
C ASN A 632 -40.06 -1.63 -22.25
N ASN A 633 -40.84 -1.59 -23.31
CA ASN A 633 -41.09 -0.38 -24.11
C ASN A 633 -41.93 0.71 -23.40
N THR A 634 -42.30 0.49 -22.14
CA THR A 634 -42.95 1.57 -21.38
C THR A 634 -41.88 2.54 -20.96
N LEU A 635 -41.95 3.74 -21.48
CA LEU A 635 -41.13 4.89 -21.17
C LEU A 635 -41.34 5.33 -19.70
N GLU A 636 -40.74 4.60 -18.77
CA GLU A 636 -40.42 5.18 -17.47
C GLU A 636 -39.05 5.81 -17.62
N GLU A 637 -39.04 7.11 -17.83
CA GLU A 637 -37.83 7.85 -18.17
C GLU A 637 -37.00 8.14 -16.94
N ALA A 638 -35.81 7.63 -16.92
CA ALA A 638 -34.79 7.99 -15.93
C ALA A 638 -33.50 8.42 -16.63
N PHE A 639 -33.53 9.57 -17.29
CA PHE A 639 -32.31 10.23 -17.74
C PHE A 639 -32.35 11.70 -17.36
N ASP A 640 -31.18 12.29 -17.12
CA ASP A 640 -31.06 13.68 -16.73
C ASP A 640 -30.76 14.59 -17.93
N ILE A 641 -31.34 15.78 -17.91
CA ILE A 641 -30.94 16.86 -18.77
C ILE A 641 -29.79 17.61 -18.12
N CYS A 642 -28.67 17.71 -18.83
CA CYS A 642 -27.46 18.37 -18.35
C CYS A 642 -27.24 19.68 -19.07
N LEU A 643 -26.85 20.76 -18.36
CA LEU A 643 -26.41 22.02 -18.90
C LEU A 643 -24.89 22.12 -18.83
N SER A 644 -24.24 22.54 -19.91
CA SER A 644 -22.77 22.57 -20.00
C SER A 644 -22.12 23.60 -19.06
N ASP A 645 -22.84 24.63 -18.69
CA ASP A 645 -22.40 25.68 -17.76
C ASP A 645 -23.61 26.22 -16.99
N GLU A 646 -23.46 26.37 -15.69
CA GLU A 646 -24.50 26.86 -14.78
C GLU A 646 -24.20 28.29 -14.28
N LYS A 647 -23.10 28.90 -14.73
CA LYS A 647 -22.68 30.25 -14.33
C LYS A 647 -22.61 31.19 -15.51
N VAL A 648 -23.14 32.40 -15.34
CA VAL A 648 -23.16 33.43 -16.36
C VAL A 648 -22.41 34.66 -15.86
N GLU A 649 -21.29 34.97 -16.49
CA GLU A 649 -20.51 36.19 -16.18
C GLU A 649 -21.11 37.47 -16.81
N ASN A 650 -21.67 37.33 -18.00
CA ASN A 650 -22.31 38.47 -18.69
C ASN A 650 -23.84 38.43 -18.49
N LEU A 651 -24.34 39.33 -17.69
CA LEU A 651 -25.75 39.38 -17.27
C LEU A 651 -26.70 40.04 -18.28
N ASN A 652 -26.25 40.40 -19.50
CA ASN A 652 -27.07 41.04 -20.49
C ASN A 652 -27.99 40.05 -21.22
N GLU A 653 -29.09 40.56 -21.77
CA GLU A 653 -29.98 39.81 -22.65
C GLU A 653 -29.24 39.25 -23.88
N GLY A 654 -29.62 38.05 -24.31
CA GLY A 654 -29.00 37.34 -25.45
C GLY A 654 -27.69 36.60 -25.11
N THR A 655 -27.26 36.63 -23.85
CA THR A 655 -26.03 35.90 -23.44
C THR A 655 -26.30 34.42 -23.41
N THR A 656 -25.37 33.63 -23.96
CA THR A 656 -25.37 32.17 -23.83
C THR A 656 -25.05 31.77 -22.40
N VAL A 657 -25.89 30.96 -21.80
CA VAL A 657 -25.66 30.32 -20.49
C VAL A 657 -24.91 29.00 -20.69
N GLY A 658 -25.50 28.05 -21.44
CA GLY A 658 -24.93 26.78 -21.71
C GLY A 658 -25.70 26.00 -22.77
N THR A 659 -25.20 24.83 -23.14
CA THR A 659 -25.84 23.92 -24.10
C THR A 659 -26.42 22.74 -23.35
N PHE A 660 -27.66 22.39 -23.67
CA PHE A 660 -28.30 21.19 -23.12
C PHE A 660 -27.81 19.91 -23.78
N THR A 661 -27.60 18.94 -22.99
CA THR A 661 -27.35 17.55 -23.38
C THR A 661 -28.16 16.63 -22.48
N VAL A 662 -28.32 15.40 -22.89
CA VAL A 662 -28.90 14.34 -22.06
C VAL A 662 -27.76 13.45 -21.54
N ASN A 663 -27.94 12.84 -20.36
CA ASN A 663 -26.96 11.92 -19.84
C ASN A 663 -26.93 10.60 -20.64
N GLU A 664 -25.98 9.73 -20.35
CA GLU A 664 -25.75 8.49 -21.08
C GLU A 664 -26.91 7.46 -20.95
N MET A 665 -27.88 7.69 -20.09
CA MET A 665 -29.07 6.83 -19.99
C MET A 665 -30.08 7.12 -21.09
N ALA A 666 -30.02 8.29 -21.70
CA ALA A 666 -30.93 8.64 -22.79
C ALA A 666 -30.69 7.80 -24.05
N PRO A 667 -31.70 7.32 -24.74
CA PRO A 667 -31.55 6.68 -26.05
C PRO A 667 -30.75 7.54 -27.01
N GLU A 668 -30.06 6.89 -27.96
CA GLU A 668 -29.36 7.62 -29.01
C GLU A 668 -30.36 8.37 -29.92
N GLY A 669 -30.09 9.62 -30.18
CA GLY A 669 -30.93 10.49 -31.03
C GLY A 669 -30.70 11.95 -30.78
N ASN A 670 -31.42 12.77 -31.54
CA ASN A 670 -31.47 14.21 -31.32
C ASN A 670 -32.58 14.53 -30.33
N TYR A 671 -32.36 15.51 -29.48
CA TYR A 671 -33.30 15.95 -28.46
C TYR A 671 -33.64 17.41 -28.69
N VAL A 672 -34.93 17.72 -28.58
CA VAL A 672 -35.43 19.11 -28.60
C VAL A 672 -35.70 19.51 -27.15
N PHE A 673 -35.07 20.59 -26.72
CA PHE A 673 -35.24 21.16 -25.38
C PHE A 673 -36.17 22.38 -25.43
N SER A 674 -37.06 22.47 -24.45
CA SER A 674 -37.97 23.60 -24.31
C SER A 674 -38.19 23.96 -22.83
N LEU A 675 -38.48 25.22 -22.55
CA LEU A 675 -38.94 25.67 -21.24
C LEU A 675 -40.36 25.10 -21.00
N CYS A 676 -40.59 24.46 -19.85
CA CYS A 676 -41.90 23.92 -19.48
C CYS A 676 -42.45 24.60 -18.22
N THR A 677 -43.73 24.37 -17.95
CA THR A 677 -44.40 24.85 -16.73
C THR A 677 -44.38 23.75 -15.68
N GLY A 678 -44.16 24.13 -14.42
CA GLY A 678 -44.12 23.21 -13.30
C GLY A 678 -43.26 23.71 -12.17
N GLU A 679 -42.80 22.80 -11.33
CA GLU A 679 -41.86 23.11 -10.26
C GLU A 679 -40.56 23.67 -10.85
N GLY A 680 -40.08 24.82 -10.37
CA GLY A 680 -38.85 25.47 -10.85
C GLY A 680 -39.04 26.44 -12.00
N ASP A 681 -40.25 26.63 -12.54
CA ASP A 681 -40.52 27.52 -13.70
C ASP A 681 -40.52 29.02 -13.40
N THR A 682 -40.32 29.40 -12.14
CA THR A 682 -40.45 30.81 -11.67
C THR A 682 -39.61 31.79 -12.45
N HIS A 683 -38.46 31.37 -12.95
CA HIS A 683 -37.56 32.23 -13.69
C HIS A 683 -37.54 31.97 -15.21
N ASN A 684 -38.38 31.06 -15.72
CA ASN A 684 -38.48 30.80 -17.16
C ASN A 684 -38.60 32.06 -18.03
N PRO A 685 -39.35 33.13 -17.62
CA PRO A 685 -39.44 34.35 -18.41
C PRO A 685 -38.13 35.15 -18.59
N TYR A 686 -37.08 34.74 -17.91
CA TYR A 686 -35.75 35.35 -18.04
C TYR A 686 -34.86 34.64 -19.06
N PHE A 687 -35.32 33.48 -19.59
CA PHE A 687 -34.52 32.63 -20.46
C PHE A 687 -35.28 32.25 -21.73
N ALA A 688 -34.51 31.86 -22.75
CA ALA A 688 -34.99 31.24 -23.98
C ALA A 688 -34.09 30.10 -24.39
N ILE A 689 -34.65 29.12 -25.07
CA ILE A 689 -33.87 27.98 -25.62
C ILE A 689 -33.90 28.09 -27.14
N GLU A 690 -32.72 28.15 -27.77
CA GLU A 690 -32.55 28.17 -29.21
C GLU A 690 -31.57 27.12 -29.65
N ASN A 691 -32.01 26.14 -30.42
CA ASN A 691 -31.18 25.00 -30.91
C ASN A 691 -30.40 24.28 -29.79
N GLY A 692 -31.08 24.01 -28.68
CA GLY A 692 -30.47 23.31 -27.53
C GLY A 692 -29.54 24.20 -26.66
N VAL A 693 -29.50 25.51 -26.93
CA VAL A 693 -28.69 26.47 -26.17
C VAL A 693 -29.61 27.33 -25.30
N LEU A 694 -29.34 27.36 -24.00
CA LEU A 694 -29.99 28.26 -23.05
C LEU A 694 -29.38 29.65 -23.17
N LYS A 695 -30.22 30.66 -23.36
CA LYS A 695 -29.83 32.08 -23.44
C LYS A 695 -30.62 32.90 -22.47
N THR A 696 -30.06 34.01 -22.03
CA THR A 696 -30.81 35.04 -21.29
C THR A 696 -31.78 35.77 -22.21
N ALA A 697 -33.06 35.83 -21.85
CA ALA A 697 -34.09 36.59 -22.56
C ALA A 697 -34.36 37.95 -21.89
N LYS A 698 -33.74 38.24 -20.76
CA LYS A 698 -33.75 39.50 -20.04
C LYS A 698 -32.44 39.69 -19.32
N LYS A 699 -32.11 40.94 -18.97
CA LYS A 699 -30.97 41.25 -18.12
C LYS A 699 -31.13 40.59 -16.74
N LEU A 700 -30.10 39.87 -16.30
CA LEU A 700 -30.03 39.22 -14.99
C LEU A 700 -29.47 40.17 -13.91
N GLU A 701 -29.68 39.83 -12.65
CA GLU A 701 -29.14 40.53 -11.49
C GLU A 701 -27.92 39.78 -10.94
N GLU A 702 -26.89 40.55 -10.62
CA GLU A 702 -25.64 39.98 -10.07
C GLU A 702 -25.88 39.32 -8.70
N GLY A 703 -25.30 38.10 -8.51
CA GLY A 703 -25.39 37.35 -7.26
C GLY A 703 -26.75 36.72 -6.98
N LYS A 704 -27.64 36.64 -8.00
CA LYS A 704 -28.94 36.01 -7.87
C LYS A 704 -28.98 34.64 -8.52
N THR A 705 -29.55 33.66 -7.80
CA THR A 705 -29.81 32.31 -8.33
C THR A 705 -31.14 32.29 -9.09
N TYR A 706 -31.12 31.69 -10.27
CA TYR A 706 -32.28 31.50 -11.14
C TYR A 706 -32.59 30.02 -11.30
N GLN A 707 -33.88 29.69 -11.32
CA GLN A 707 -34.35 28.31 -11.56
C GLN A 707 -35.22 28.31 -12.83
N VAL A 708 -35.02 27.35 -13.69
CA VAL A 708 -35.78 27.11 -14.90
C VAL A 708 -36.27 25.68 -14.98
N ALA A 709 -37.50 25.49 -15.42
CA ALA A 709 -38.06 24.16 -15.69
C ALA A 709 -37.92 23.85 -17.18
N ILE A 710 -37.35 22.68 -17.49
CA ILE A 710 -36.97 22.31 -18.86
C ILE A 710 -37.51 20.92 -19.18
N SER A 711 -38.01 20.74 -20.41
CA SER A 711 -38.31 19.43 -20.98
C SER A 711 -37.38 19.12 -22.15
N GLY A 712 -36.96 17.86 -22.25
CA GLY A 712 -36.21 17.32 -23.39
C GLY A 712 -36.98 16.19 -24.04
N ILE A 713 -37.27 16.31 -25.32
CA ILE A 713 -38.04 15.33 -26.09
C ILE A 713 -37.17 14.79 -27.23
N SER A 714 -37.09 13.46 -27.36
CA SER A 714 -36.43 12.86 -28.52
C SER A 714 -37.19 13.16 -29.79
N GLU A 715 -36.50 13.62 -30.86
CA GLU A 715 -37.11 13.89 -32.17
C GLU A 715 -37.89 12.70 -32.73
N LYS A 716 -37.51 11.48 -32.38
CA LYS A 716 -38.20 10.24 -32.77
C LYS A 716 -39.53 10.08 -32.05
N LEU A 717 -39.65 10.55 -30.82
CA LEU A 717 -40.86 10.52 -30.00
C LEU A 717 -41.76 11.71 -30.23
N ALA A 718 -41.23 12.87 -30.61
CA ALA A 718 -42.01 14.07 -30.99
C ALA A 718 -42.94 13.83 -32.18
N SER A 719 -42.71 12.74 -32.92
CA SER A 719 -43.60 12.31 -34.04
C SER A 719 -44.74 11.40 -33.57
N GLU A 720 -44.73 10.88 -32.34
CA GLU A 720 -45.70 9.86 -31.90
C GLU A 720 -46.52 10.21 -30.64
N THR A 721 -46.00 11.00 -29.68
CA THR A 721 -46.78 11.46 -28.50
C THR A 721 -46.09 12.58 -27.75
N GLU A 722 -46.85 13.53 -27.17
CA GLU A 722 -46.32 14.47 -26.16
C GLU A 722 -46.02 13.75 -24.87
N VAL A 723 -44.74 13.62 -24.54
CA VAL A 723 -44.30 13.22 -23.20
C VAL A 723 -43.52 14.38 -22.59
N THR A 724 -44.00 14.88 -21.46
CA THR A 724 -43.35 15.95 -20.71
C THR A 724 -42.56 15.35 -19.56
N ASP A 725 -41.24 15.48 -19.57
CA ASP A 725 -40.42 15.34 -18.37
C ASP A 725 -39.94 16.71 -17.92
N SER A 726 -39.99 17.01 -16.64
CA SER A 726 -39.59 18.27 -16.03
C SER A 726 -38.35 18.11 -15.18
N GLY A 727 -37.23 18.56 -15.70
CA GLY A 727 -35.99 18.73 -14.91
C GLY A 727 -35.93 20.16 -14.34
N ILE A 728 -35.44 20.27 -13.09
CA ILE A 728 -35.14 21.56 -12.46
C ILE A 728 -33.62 21.78 -12.55
N VAL A 729 -33.23 22.89 -13.21
CA VAL A 729 -31.83 23.33 -13.24
C VAL A 729 -31.70 24.56 -12.34
N GLY A 730 -30.91 24.46 -11.29
CA GLY A 730 -30.52 25.59 -10.43
C GLY A 730 -29.27 26.26 -11.00
N MET A 731 -29.26 27.55 -11.14
CA MET A 731 -28.11 28.38 -11.56
C MET A 731 -27.71 29.32 -10.45
N ASP A 732 -26.47 29.26 -10.01
CA ASP A 732 -25.85 30.17 -9.03
C ASP A 732 -25.20 31.40 -9.68
#